data_65f5be32a89646332b253b7eac13f68f
#
_entry.id   65f5be32a89646332b253b7eac13f68f
#
_cell.length_a   1.000
_cell.length_b   1.000
_cell.length_c   1.000
_cell.angle_alpha   90.00
_cell.angle_beta   90.00
_cell.angle_gamma   90.00
#
_symmetry.space_group_name_H-M   'P 1'
#
loop_
_entity.id
_entity.type
_entity.pdbx_description
1 polymer ?
#
loop_
_entity_poly.entity_id
_entity_poly.type
_entity_poly.pdbx_seq_one_letter_code
_entity_poly.pdbx_strand_id
1 'polypeptide(L)'
;MTLGRDAKAAPAGSPHRHPVDQVPPVGKLAVLGIQHVLAFYAGAVVVPLVIASGLGLDSQTLVHLINADLFTCGIATIIQSAGLGPKIGVKLPLIQGVTFTAVSPLIAIGIAATPAGADPTTGLATMYGSIIAAGLVTFLIAPYFAKLLRFFPPVVTGTLLTVMGITLIAVSAGDIVSLATYAPEGADTAALTLKGLAYAMGTLALIVAVQKIFKGFMSTISVLVGLVVMTILAFALGDANFSQVSQSAWVGVTTPFFFGLPKFSLAAIVSMLIVMAVTAVETTGDVFATGEVVGKRITPNHVANALRADGLSTLLGGVLNSFPYTCFAQNVGLVRLTRVKSRWVVTAAGVLMIVLGLLPKAGAIVASIPAPVIGGASLAMFANVAVVGIQTLGKVDMRDNRNAVIVSTSIGLAMLVTLKPDIASVLPSWLQILFGSGVTIGALTAFLLNILFFHIGKQHAPDLAIVNGRAVDLDEVNTMDRDAFVAAFSGMYEGPKWPVERAWEHRPFADATALRRAFEDEVLAASTEEQEALIASYTDIAALVKGEGDERANADTAALGLGDFDEAEIAELSAASDAYREKFARPLIVRVTRLADREQLMSAVWKRVESSPAREARFALGEVIDIADERFDMLVADANPIRTAWGRKFDQVD
;
A
#
# COMPACT_ATOMS: atom_id res chain seq x y z
N MET A 1 63.95 -3.63 16.38
CA MET A 1 63.73 -2.69 15.28
C MET A 1 62.23 -2.57 15.07
N THR A 2 61.74 -1.49 15.54
CA THR A 2 60.35 -1.01 15.60
C THR A 2 59.84 -0.67 14.22
N LEU A 3 58.61 -1.05 13.91
CA LEU A 3 57.77 -0.34 12.94
C LEU A 3 56.36 -0.27 13.52
N GLY A 4 56.12 0.87 14.18
CA GLY A 4 54.76 1.32 14.46
C GLY A 4 54.05 1.64 13.16
N ARG A 5 52.84 1.14 13.00
CA ARG A 5 51.84 1.64 12.03
C ARG A 5 50.86 2.49 12.80
N ASP A 6 50.97 3.79 12.58
CA ASP A 6 49.96 4.77 12.99
C ASP A 6 48.62 4.40 12.39
N ALA A 7 47.74 3.88 13.21
CA ALA A 7 46.31 3.85 12.87
C ALA A 7 45.83 5.30 12.97
N LYS A 8 45.66 5.95 11.83
CA LYS A 8 44.88 7.20 11.71
C LYS A 8 43.47 6.94 12.21
N ALA A 9 43.17 7.49 13.39
CA ALA A 9 41.82 7.58 13.87
C ALA A 9 40.95 8.26 12.80
N ALA A 10 39.87 7.60 12.39
CA ALA A 10 38.86 8.18 11.53
C ALA A 10 38.24 9.37 12.27
N PRO A 11 37.91 10.49 11.56
CA PRO A 11 37.33 11.65 12.20
C PRO A 11 35.95 11.28 12.75
N ALA A 12 35.75 11.51 14.03
CA ALA A 12 34.49 11.40 14.72
C ALA A 12 33.45 12.33 14.08
N GLY A 13 32.28 11.76 13.72
CA GLY A 13 31.01 12.51 13.66
C GLY A 13 30.60 13.11 12.34
N SER A 14 30.26 12.28 11.34
CA SER A 14 29.10 12.61 10.51
C SER A 14 27.92 11.76 11.02
N PRO A 15 26.75 12.34 11.29
CA PRO A 15 25.58 11.52 11.63
C PRO A 15 25.34 10.56 10.47
N HIS A 16 25.34 9.25 10.73
CA HIS A 16 25.09 8.24 9.72
C HIS A 16 23.69 8.50 9.15
N ARG A 17 23.63 9.07 7.93
CA ARG A 17 22.37 9.29 7.25
C ARG A 17 21.74 7.93 6.95
N HIS A 18 20.46 7.77 7.30
CA HIS A 18 19.71 6.56 6.99
C HIS A 18 19.91 6.17 5.50
N PRO A 19 20.04 4.89 5.14
CA PRO A 19 20.29 4.44 3.77
C PRO A 19 19.32 5.03 2.73
N VAL A 20 18.08 5.34 3.13
CA VAL A 20 17.08 6.03 2.30
C VAL A 20 17.53 7.41 1.85
N ASP A 21 18.29 8.13 2.67
CA ASP A 21 18.72 9.51 2.41
C ASP A 21 20.12 9.61 1.78
N GLN A 22 20.81 8.49 1.58
CA GLN A 22 22.11 8.45 0.93
C GLN A 22 21.96 8.71 -0.57
N VAL A 23 22.81 9.60 -1.11
CA VAL A 23 22.84 9.94 -2.53
C VAL A 23 23.91 9.10 -3.24
N PRO A 24 23.53 8.15 -4.09
CA PRO A 24 24.50 7.41 -4.91
C PRO A 24 25.23 8.31 -5.91
N PRO A 25 26.39 7.90 -6.42
CA PRO A 25 27.08 8.58 -7.54
C PRO A 25 26.16 8.75 -8.77
N VAL A 26 26.31 9.84 -9.52
CA VAL A 26 25.43 10.22 -10.64
C VAL A 26 25.25 9.09 -11.66
N GLY A 27 26.33 8.41 -12.05
CA GLY A 27 26.25 7.29 -12.99
C GLY A 27 25.40 6.13 -12.45
N LYS A 28 25.49 5.81 -11.14
CA LYS A 28 24.66 4.79 -10.50
C LYS A 28 23.20 5.24 -10.39
N LEU A 29 22.97 6.53 -10.09
CA LEU A 29 21.62 7.12 -10.09
C LEU A 29 20.94 6.99 -11.46
N ALA A 30 21.66 7.30 -12.55
CA ALA A 30 21.13 7.21 -13.90
C ALA A 30 20.76 5.76 -14.28
N VAL A 31 21.67 4.79 -14.07
CA VAL A 31 21.42 3.39 -14.39
C VAL A 31 20.26 2.81 -13.59
N LEU A 32 20.26 3.02 -12.29
CA LEU A 32 19.20 2.51 -11.42
C LEU A 32 17.86 3.26 -11.66
N GLY A 33 17.93 4.57 -11.96
CA GLY A 33 16.75 5.35 -12.36
C GLY A 33 16.12 4.82 -13.63
N ILE A 34 16.91 4.48 -14.65
CA ILE A 34 16.42 3.84 -15.87
C ILE A 34 15.76 2.49 -15.58
N GLN A 35 16.32 1.66 -14.67
CA GLN A 35 15.70 0.41 -14.29
C GLN A 35 14.31 0.63 -13.67
N HIS A 36 14.15 1.63 -12.81
CA HIS A 36 12.87 1.98 -12.22
C HIS A 36 11.87 2.47 -13.29
N VAL A 37 12.32 3.30 -14.24
CA VAL A 37 11.49 3.75 -15.37
C VAL A 37 11.02 2.56 -16.21
N LEU A 38 11.92 1.65 -16.61
CA LEU A 38 11.57 0.49 -17.44
C LEU A 38 10.58 -0.46 -16.74
N ALA A 39 10.72 -0.67 -15.43
CA ALA A 39 9.80 -1.50 -14.65
C ALA A 39 8.40 -0.86 -14.52
N PHE A 40 8.34 0.47 -14.46
CA PHE A 40 7.13 1.25 -14.30
C PHE A 40 6.42 1.53 -15.64
N TYR A 41 7.19 1.71 -16.72
CA TYR A 41 6.74 2.30 -17.98
C TYR A 41 5.51 1.62 -18.59
N ALA A 42 5.51 0.29 -18.64
CA ALA A 42 4.38 -0.46 -19.19
C ALA A 42 3.07 -0.16 -18.43
N GLY A 43 3.15 -0.10 -17.09
CA GLY A 43 1.99 0.24 -16.26
C GLY A 43 1.49 1.67 -16.45
N ALA A 44 2.41 2.63 -16.61
CA ALA A 44 2.05 4.03 -16.80
C ALA A 44 1.31 4.23 -18.14
N VAL A 45 1.87 3.72 -19.23
CA VAL A 45 1.30 4.00 -20.56
C VAL A 45 0.01 3.25 -20.86
N VAL A 46 -0.27 2.14 -20.18
CA VAL A 46 -1.51 1.38 -20.40
C VAL A 46 -2.75 2.18 -19.98
N VAL A 47 -2.70 2.98 -18.93
CA VAL A 47 -3.86 3.74 -18.47
C VAL A 47 -4.35 4.74 -19.52
N PRO A 48 -3.53 5.67 -20.06
CA PRO A 48 -3.97 6.56 -21.13
C PRO A 48 -4.41 5.80 -22.40
N LEU A 49 -3.76 4.68 -22.75
CA LEU A 49 -4.15 3.85 -23.90
C LEU A 49 -5.56 3.27 -23.74
N VAL A 50 -5.84 2.68 -22.57
CA VAL A 50 -7.13 2.06 -22.28
C VAL A 50 -8.26 3.10 -22.15
N ILE A 51 -7.99 4.26 -21.53
CA ILE A 51 -8.98 5.36 -21.46
C ILE A 51 -9.26 5.92 -22.85
N ALA A 52 -8.24 6.15 -23.65
CA ALA A 52 -8.44 6.65 -25.02
C ALA A 52 -9.23 5.67 -25.90
N SER A 53 -8.92 4.38 -25.81
CA SER A 53 -9.69 3.32 -26.48
C SER A 53 -11.15 3.30 -26.01
N GLY A 54 -11.37 3.32 -24.69
CA GLY A 54 -12.72 3.31 -24.10
C GLY A 54 -13.59 4.54 -24.42
N LEU A 55 -12.96 5.69 -24.67
CA LEU A 55 -13.63 6.93 -25.08
C LEU A 55 -13.67 7.14 -26.60
N GLY A 56 -13.00 6.30 -27.40
CA GLY A 56 -12.90 6.46 -28.83
C GLY A 56 -12.10 7.70 -29.28
N LEU A 57 -11.06 8.07 -28.51
CA LEU A 57 -10.22 9.24 -28.81
C LEU A 57 -9.29 8.97 -30.00
N ASP A 58 -8.97 10.01 -30.74
CA ASP A 58 -8.04 9.92 -31.86
C ASP A 58 -6.58 9.74 -31.39
N SER A 59 -5.73 9.31 -32.32
CA SER A 59 -4.31 9.03 -32.03
C SER A 59 -3.53 10.28 -31.64
N GLN A 60 -3.90 11.48 -32.09
CA GLN A 60 -3.21 12.72 -31.73
C GLN A 60 -3.51 13.10 -30.29
N THR A 61 -4.77 13.00 -29.89
CA THR A 61 -5.22 13.15 -28.51
C THR A 61 -4.54 12.13 -27.59
N LEU A 62 -4.45 10.87 -28.02
CA LEU A 62 -3.75 9.81 -27.27
C LEU A 62 -2.27 10.14 -27.04
N VAL A 63 -1.54 10.61 -28.07
CA VAL A 63 -0.13 11.03 -27.92
C VAL A 63 -0.02 12.14 -26.88
N HIS A 64 -0.94 13.12 -26.90
CA HIS A 64 -0.97 14.18 -25.90
C HIS A 64 -1.18 13.65 -24.49
N LEU A 65 -2.14 12.72 -24.30
CA LEU A 65 -2.43 12.09 -23.01
C LEU A 65 -1.25 11.30 -22.46
N ILE A 66 -0.56 10.52 -23.31
CA ILE A 66 0.63 9.74 -22.91
C ILE A 66 1.76 10.67 -22.44
N ASN A 67 2.02 11.76 -23.19
CA ASN A 67 3.06 12.72 -22.84
C ASN A 67 2.72 13.48 -21.56
N ALA A 68 1.46 13.92 -21.42
CA ALA A 68 0.94 14.57 -20.23
C ALA A 68 1.09 13.67 -19.00
N ASP A 69 0.76 12.39 -19.17
CA ASP A 69 0.88 11.41 -18.10
C ASP A 69 2.33 11.19 -17.67
N LEU A 70 3.23 10.88 -18.59
CA LEU A 70 4.65 10.66 -18.26
C LEU A 70 5.28 11.90 -17.61
N PHE A 71 4.97 13.09 -18.12
CA PHE A 71 5.45 14.34 -17.56
C PHE A 71 4.98 14.54 -16.12
N THR A 72 3.69 14.34 -15.88
CA THR A 72 3.09 14.52 -14.55
C THR A 72 3.50 13.40 -13.60
N CYS A 73 3.62 12.14 -14.07
CA CYS A 73 4.20 11.02 -13.30
C CYS A 73 5.58 11.36 -12.75
N GLY A 74 6.42 11.99 -13.58
CA GLY A 74 7.75 12.41 -13.15
C GLY A 74 7.70 13.45 -12.04
N ILE A 75 6.84 14.48 -12.15
CA ILE A 75 6.62 15.49 -11.12
C ILE A 75 6.08 14.84 -9.85
N ALA A 76 5.06 14.01 -9.95
CA ALA A 76 4.44 13.29 -8.85
C ALA A 76 5.45 12.42 -8.09
N THR A 77 6.30 11.69 -8.82
CA THR A 77 7.38 10.86 -8.26
C THR A 77 8.40 11.69 -7.49
N ILE A 78 8.78 12.85 -8.00
CA ILE A 78 9.69 13.77 -7.29
C ILE A 78 9.02 14.30 -6.03
N ILE A 79 7.74 14.70 -6.09
CA ILE A 79 6.97 15.15 -4.92
C ILE A 79 6.94 14.06 -3.85
N GLN A 80 6.71 12.80 -4.20
CA GLN A 80 6.61 11.70 -3.25
C GLN A 80 7.97 11.30 -2.67
N SER A 81 9.01 11.18 -3.51
CA SER A 81 10.32 10.65 -3.12
C SER A 81 11.27 11.71 -2.52
N ALA A 82 11.35 12.90 -3.11
CA ALA A 82 12.16 14.01 -2.59
C ALA A 82 11.41 14.78 -1.49
N GLY A 83 10.10 14.94 -1.65
CA GLY A 83 9.22 15.69 -0.76
C GLY A 83 9.21 17.20 -1.04
N LEU A 84 8.07 17.85 -0.77
CA LEU A 84 7.93 19.31 -0.75
C LEU A 84 7.79 19.79 0.70
N GLY A 85 8.88 20.30 1.26
CA GLY A 85 8.92 20.69 2.67
C GLY A 85 8.74 19.50 3.63
N PRO A 86 8.25 19.75 4.87
CA PRO A 86 8.14 18.70 5.89
C PRO A 86 6.87 17.86 5.82
N LYS A 87 5.83 18.32 5.09
CA LYS A 87 4.46 17.75 5.18
C LYS A 87 3.93 17.13 3.88
N ILE A 88 4.67 17.16 2.78
CA ILE A 88 4.23 16.59 1.50
C ILE A 88 5.31 15.65 0.98
N GLY A 89 4.91 14.40 0.67
CA GLY A 89 5.81 13.33 0.26
C GLY A 89 6.35 12.53 1.42
N VAL A 90 6.31 11.20 1.28
CA VAL A 90 6.75 10.25 2.33
C VAL A 90 8.27 10.15 2.45
N LYS A 91 8.99 10.61 1.41
CA LYS A 91 10.48 10.55 1.33
C LYS A 91 11.02 9.11 1.42
N LEU A 92 10.36 8.22 0.68
CA LEU A 92 10.74 6.83 0.47
C LEU A 92 11.02 6.58 -1.01
N PRO A 93 11.69 5.47 -1.39
CA PRO A 93 11.91 5.11 -2.79
C PRO A 93 10.61 4.56 -3.41
N LEU A 94 9.60 5.41 -3.56
CA LEU A 94 8.29 5.10 -4.16
C LEU A 94 8.07 5.92 -5.42
N ILE A 95 7.73 5.25 -6.53
CA ILE A 95 7.25 5.89 -7.76
C ILE A 95 5.76 6.21 -7.60
N GLN A 96 5.36 7.35 -8.13
CA GLN A 96 3.98 7.73 -8.34
C GLN A 96 3.57 7.41 -9.78
N GLY A 97 2.44 6.76 -9.94
CA GLY A 97 1.84 6.48 -11.23
C GLY A 97 0.34 6.65 -11.22
N VAL A 98 -0.24 6.63 -12.40
CA VAL A 98 -1.70 6.70 -12.54
C VAL A 98 -2.33 5.42 -12.01
N THR A 99 -3.41 5.57 -11.25
CA THR A 99 -4.10 4.42 -10.67
C THR A 99 -4.99 3.71 -11.67
N PHE A 100 -4.91 2.38 -11.72
CA PHE A 100 -5.84 1.55 -12.51
C PHE A 100 -7.29 1.64 -12.00
N THR A 101 -7.47 1.93 -10.72
CA THR A 101 -8.77 2.09 -10.08
C THR A 101 -9.62 3.18 -10.75
N ALA A 102 -8.97 4.20 -11.34
CA ALA A 102 -9.64 5.30 -12.00
C ALA A 102 -10.13 4.98 -13.44
N VAL A 103 -9.59 3.96 -14.10
CA VAL A 103 -9.82 3.71 -15.54
C VAL A 103 -11.31 3.58 -15.88
N SER A 104 -12.01 2.61 -15.29
CA SER A 104 -13.43 2.39 -15.56
C SER A 104 -14.32 3.59 -15.15
N PRO A 105 -14.13 4.19 -13.96
CA PRO A 105 -14.86 5.41 -13.59
C PRO A 105 -14.62 6.59 -14.53
N LEU A 106 -13.39 6.82 -14.99
CA LEU A 106 -13.09 7.92 -15.91
C LEU A 106 -13.72 7.71 -17.29
N ILE A 107 -13.70 6.48 -17.81
CA ILE A 107 -14.42 6.14 -19.06
C ILE A 107 -15.92 6.40 -18.88
N ALA A 108 -16.52 5.95 -17.78
CA ALA A 108 -17.93 6.18 -17.49
C ALA A 108 -18.28 7.68 -17.41
N ILE A 109 -17.45 8.49 -16.75
CA ILE A 109 -17.61 9.95 -16.67
C ILE A 109 -17.48 10.58 -18.05
N GLY A 110 -16.47 10.21 -18.83
CA GLY A 110 -16.24 10.74 -20.17
C GLY A 110 -17.41 10.46 -21.10
N ILE A 111 -17.90 9.22 -21.13
CA ILE A 111 -19.07 8.83 -21.95
C ILE A 111 -20.34 9.59 -21.50
N ALA A 112 -20.64 9.61 -20.19
CA ALA A 112 -21.84 10.26 -19.66
C ALA A 112 -21.83 11.78 -19.84
N ALA A 113 -20.64 12.40 -19.88
CA ALA A 113 -20.49 13.84 -20.07
C ALA A 113 -20.39 14.28 -21.54
N THR A 114 -20.30 13.33 -22.47
CA THR A 114 -20.27 13.61 -23.91
C THR A 114 -21.69 13.55 -24.48
N PRO A 115 -22.25 14.66 -25.00
CA PRO A 115 -23.56 14.64 -25.66
C PRO A 115 -23.56 13.71 -26.88
N ALA A 116 -24.70 13.11 -27.16
CA ALA A 116 -24.87 12.23 -28.33
C ALA A 116 -24.49 12.97 -29.63
N GLY A 117 -23.56 12.38 -30.40
CA GLY A 117 -23.03 12.94 -31.64
C GLY A 117 -22.00 14.07 -31.50
N ALA A 118 -21.60 14.42 -30.27
CA ALA A 118 -20.51 15.36 -30.04
C ALA A 118 -19.15 14.67 -30.10
N ASP A 119 -18.09 15.49 -30.25
CA ASP A 119 -16.71 15.01 -30.21
C ASP A 119 -16.41 14.34 -28.83
N PRO A 120 -15.81 13.13 -28.81
CA PRO A 120 -15.46 12.42 -27.59
C PRO A 120 -14.62 13.23 -26.61
N THR A 121 -13.81 14.20 -27.07
CA THR A 121 -13.01 15.08 -26.22
C THR A 121 -13.84 16.00 -25.34
N THR A 122 -15.13 16.22 -25.67
CA THR A 122 -16.05 17.11 -24.92
C THR A 122 -16.23 16.63 -23.47
N GLY A 123 -16.24 15.33 -23.22
CA GLY A 123 -16.38 14.72 -21.90
C GLY A 123 -15.14 14.92 -21.00
N LEU A 124 -13.95 15.13 -21.60
CA LEU A 124 -12.69 15.27 -20.87
C LEU A 124 -12.70 16.45 -19.91
N ALA A 125 -13.34 17.56 -20.24
CA ALA A 125 -13.45 18.71 -19.35
C ALA A 125 -14.13 18.38 -18.01
N THR A 126 -15.17 17.54 -18.03
CA THR A 126 -15.87 17.06 -16.82
C THR A 126 -15.01 16.03 -16.08
N MET A 127 -14.34 15.16 -16.80
CA MET A 127 -13.40 14.19 -16.23
C MET A 127 -12.29 14.92 -15.45
N TYR A 128 -11.64 15.90 -16.06
CA TYR A 128 -10.57 16.67 -15.39
C TYR A 128 -11.09 17.52 -14.22
N GLY A 129 -12.29 18.08 -14.32
CA GLY A 129 -12.92 18.78 -13.19
C GLY A 129 -13.10 17.86 -11.98
N SER A 130 -13.54 16.61 -12.20
CA SER A 130 -13.70 15.63 -11.13
C SER A 130 -12.36 15.21 -10.51
N ILE A 131 -11.30 15.05 -11.32
CA ILE A 131 -9.94 14.71 -10.88
C ILE A 131 -9.36 15.84 -10.00
N ILE A 132 -9.48 17.10 -10.44
CA ILE A 132 -9.02 18.27 -9.68
C ILE A 132 -9.71 18.33 -8.32
N ALA A 133 -11.04 18.22 -8.30
CA ALA A 133 -11.81 18.26 -7.06
C ALA A 133 -11.44 17.12 -6.11
N ALA A 134 -11.35 15.90 -6.61
CA ALA A 134 -10.97 14.74 -5.82
C ALA A 134 -9.53 14.83 -5.28
N GLY A 135 -8.59 15.33 -6.09
CA GLY A 135 -7.22 15.57 -5.66
C GLY A 135 -7.13 16.59 -4.53
N LEU A 136 -7.86 17.71 -4.65
CA LEU A 136 -7.94 18.75 -3.61
C LEU A 136 -8.51 18.19 -2.29
N VAL A 137 -9.63 17.47 -2.38
CA VAL A 137 -10.27 16.87 -1.19
C VAL A 137 -9.34 15.85 -0.54
N THR A 138 -8.68 15.00 -1.30
CA THR A 138 -7.72 14.01 -0.79
C THR A 138 -6.56 14.71 -0.07
N PHE A 139 -6.01 15.77 -0.65
CA PHE A 139 -4.95 16.55 -0.02
C PHE A 139 -5.36 17.11 1.34
N LEU A 140 -6.58 17.66 1.45
CA LEU A 140 -7.12 18.25 2.67
C LEU A 140 -7.45 17.20 3.74
N ILE A 141 -7.98 16.04 3.33
CA ILE A 141 -8.42 14.97 4.25
C ILE A 141 -7.24 14.08 4.70
N ALA A 142 -6.11 14.09 3.97
CA ALA A 142 -4.96 13.22 4.24
C ALA A 142 -4.55 13.11 5.74
N PRO A 143 -4.51 14.19 6.55
CA PRO A 143 -4.16 14.09 7.97
C PRO A 143 -5.13 13.25 8.80
N TYR A 144 -6.37 13.15 8.35
CA TYR A 144 -7.43 12.44 9.05
C TYR A 144 -7.65 11.02 8.51
N PHE A 145 -6.99 10.67 7.41
CA PHE A 145 -7.21 9.39 6.71
C PHE A 145 -6.84 8.18 7.57
N ALA A 146 -5.84 8.29 8.44
CA ALA A 146 -5.50 7.23 9.40
C ALA A 146 -6.71 6.80 10.25
N LYS A 147 -7.60 7.76 10.60
CA LYS A 147 -8.86 7.45 11.31
C LYS A 147 -9.92 6.81 10.41
N LEU A 148 -9.83 7.03 9.09
CA LEU A 148 -10.77 6.46 8.11
C LEU A 148 -10.37 5.03 7.70
N LEU A 149 -9.12 4.62 7.89
CA LEU A 149 -8.64 3.27 7.56
C LEU A 149 -9.47 2.17 8.24
N ARG A 150 -10.05 2.42 9.40
CA ARG A 150 -10.96 1.48 10.09
C ARG A 150 -12.16 1.04 9.24
N PHE A 151 -12.56 1.84 8.26
CA PHE A 151 -13.66 1.53 7.34
C PHE A 151 -13.22 0.72 6.12
N PHE A 152 -11.91 0.50 5.97
CA PHE A 152 -11.31 -0.24 4.87
C PHE A 152 -10.56 -1.49 5.37
N PRO A 153 -11.24 -2.41 6.10
CA PRO A 153 -10.64 -3.66 6.52
C PRO A 153 -10.28 -4.54 5.31
N PRO A 154 -9.51 -5.62 5.48
CA PRO A 154 -9.09 -6.50 4.38
C PRO A 154 -10.26 -7.05 3.55
N VAL A 155 -11.45 -7.24 4.12
CA VAL A 155 -12.65 -7.65 3.36
C VAL A 155 -13.04 -6.59 2.34
N VAL A 156 -13.02 -5.31 2.69
CA VAL A 156 -13.33 -4.22 1.77
C VAL A 156 -12.23 -4.07 0.74
N THR A 157 -10.97 -3.93 1.17
CA THR A 157 -9.83 -3.71 0.25
C THR A 157 -9.61 -4.88 -0.70
N GLY A 158 -9.70 -6.12 -0.20
CA GLY A 158 -9.59 -7.31 -1.03
C GLY A 158 -10.74 -7.42 -2.05
N THR A 159 -11.98 -7.10 -1.65
CA THR A 159 -13.12 -7.04 -2.56
C THR A 159 -12.90 -5.98 -3.64
N LEU A 160 -12.45 -4.78 -3.28
CA LEU A 160 -12.19 -3.69 -4.22
C LEU A 160 -11.14 -4.06 -5.26
N LEU A 161 -10.01 -4.61 -4.84
CA LEU A 161 -8.94 -5.06 -5.76
C LEU A 161 -9.42 -6.18 -6.67
N THR A 162 -10.20 -7.13 -6.15
CA THR A 162 -10.77 -8.22 -6.94
C THR A 162 -11.75 -7.68 -7.98
N VAL A 163 -12.70 -6.83 -7.58
CA VAL A 163 -13.65 -6.17 -8.46
C VAL A 163 -12.94 -5.38 -9.55
N MET A 164 -11.96 -4.54 -9.15
CA MET A 164 -11.17 -3.73 -10.09
C MET A 164 -10.49 -4.61 -11.14
N GLY A 165 -9.76 -5.64 -10.70
CA GLY A 165 -9.07 -6.52 -11.64
C GLY A 165 -10.01 -7.22 -12.61
N ILE A 166 -11.13 -7.78 -12.12
CA ILE A 166 -12.09 -8.52 -12.96
C ILE A 166 -12.82 -7.57 -13.93
N THR A 167 -13.27 -6.40 -13.48
CA THR A 167 -14.00 -5.46 -14.33
C THR A 167 -13.13 -4.87 -15.45
N LEU A 168 -11.84 -4.64 -15.17
CA LEU A 168 -10.90 -4.15 -16.17
C LEU A 168 -10.49 -5.22 -17.20
N ILE A 169 -10.66 -6.52 -16.90
CA ILE A 169 -10.54 -7.59 -17.91
C ILE A 169 -11.55 -7.40 -19.05
N ALA A 170 -12.75 -6.90 -18.76
CA ALA A 170 -13.75 -6.61 -19.80
C ALA A 170 -13.27 -5.51 -20.75
N VAL A 171 -12.54 -4.50 -20.25
CA VAL A 171 -11.95 -3.45 -21.09
C VAL A 171 -10.84 -4.03 -21.97
N SER A 172 -9.96 -4.88 -21.39
CA SER A 172 -8.94 -5.59 -22.17
C SER A 172 -9.54 -6.46 -23.28
N ALA A 173 -10.69 -7.11 -23.02
CA ALA A 173 -11.39 -7.89 -24.02
C ALA A 173 -11.88 -7.01 -25.19
N GLY A 174 -12.33 -5.79 -24.90
CA GLY A 174 -12.69 -4.80 -25.93
C GLY A 174 -11.48 -4.47 -26.85
N ASP A 175 -10.31 -4.23 -26.29
CA ASP A 175 -9.08 -3.98 -27.05
C ASP A 175 -8.67 -5.18 -27.90
N ILE A 176 -8.84 -6.41 -27.39
CA ILE A 176 -8.51 -7.65 -28.12
C ILE A 176 -9.35 -7.79 -29.40
N VAL A 177 -10.64 -7.46 -29.34
CA VAL A 177 -11.55 -7.59 -30.49
C VAL A 177 -11.68 -6.31 -31.32
N SER A 178 -10.95 -5.27 -31.00
CA SER A 178 -11.06 -3.93 -31.60
C SER A 178 -10.90 -3.92 -33.11
N LEU A 179 -10.03 -4.77 -33.68
CA LEU A 179 -9.84 -4.89 -35.14
C LEU A 179 -11.15 -5.28 -35.86
N ALA A 180 -11.96 -6.13 -35.27
CA ALA A 180 -13.25 -6.53 -35.83
C ALA A 180 -14.33 -5.50 -35.54
N THR A 181 -14.30 -4.88 -34.36
CA THR A 181 -15.31 -3.90 -33.91
C THR A 181 -15.31 -2.64 -34.77
N TYR A 182 -14.12 -2.17 -35.17
CA TYR A 182 -13.94 -0.97 -35.99
C TYR A 182 -13.61 -1.28 -37.44
N ALA A 183 -13.91 -2.49 -37.89
CA ALA A 183 -13.71 -2.90 -39.27
C ALA A 183 -14.66 -2.17 -40.23
N PRO A 184 -14.22 -1.83 -41.45
CA PRO A 184 -15.11 -1.28 -42.47
C PRO A 184 -16.17 -2.30 -42.90
N GLU A 185 -17.31 -1.80 -43.41
CA GLU A 185 -18.40 -2.65 -43.92
C GLU A 185 -17.86 -3.64 -44.97
N GLY A 186 -18.20 -4.92 -44.81
CA GLY A 186 -17.79 -5.99 -45.73
C GLY A 186 -16.46 -6.66 -45.37
N ALA A 187 -15.77 -6.24 -44.32
CA ALA A 187 -14.58 -6.91 -43.85
C ALA A 187 -14.90 -8.27 -43.21
N ASP A 188 -13.94 -9.23 -43.29
CA ASP A 188 -14.05 -10.51 -42.58
C ASP A 188 -13.78 -10.31 -41.09
N THR A 189 -14.86 -10.04 -40.33
CA THR A 189 -14.79 -9.81 -38.89
C THR A 189 -14.29 -11.04 -38.11
N ALA A 190 -14.53 -12.27 -38.62
CA ALA A 190 -14.06 -13.49 -38.00
C ALA A 190 -12.52 -13.60 -38.09
N ALA A 191 -11.96 -13.34 -39.28
CA ALA A 191 -10.52 -13.31 -39.50
C ALA A 191 -9.83 -12.20 -38.67
N LEU A 192 -10.44 -11.02 -38.58
CA LEU A 192 -9.94 -9.90 -37.76
C LEU A 192 -9.98 -10.20 -36.26
N THR A 193 -11.05 -10.85 -35.78
CA THR A 193 -11.15 -11.31 -34.39
C THR A 193 -10.06 -12.33 -34.08
N LEU A 194 -9.87 -13.33 -34.95
CA LEU A 194 -8.81 -14.34 -34.77
C LEU A 194 -7.42 -13.71 -34.77
N LYS A 195 -7.18 -12.73 -35.64
CA LYS A 195 -5.94 -11.96 -35.71
C LYS A 195 -5.70 -11.18 -34.39
N GLY A 196 -6.71 -10.47 -33.88
CA GLY A 196 -6.63 -9.76 -32.60
C GLY A 196 -6.34 -10.71 -31.45
N LEU A 197 -7.02 -11.86 -31.41
CA LEU A 197 -6.80 -12.90 -30.42
C LEU A 197 -5.37 -13.46 -30.50
N ALA A 198 -4.82 -13.67 -31.72
CA ALA A 198 -3.46 -14.15 -31.90
C ALA A 198 -2.42 -13.16 -31.35
N TYR A 199 -2.59 -11.85 -31.57
CA TYR A 199 -1.72 -10.82 -30.99
C TYR A 199 -1.82 -10.80 -29.45
N ALA A 200 -3.02 -10.83 -28.90
CA ALA A 200 -3.24 -10.80 -27.46
C ALA A 200 -2.64 -12.05 -26.78
N MET A 201 -2.94 -13.23 -27.30
CA MET A 201 -2.43 -14.49 -26.78
C MET A 201 -0.90 -14.62 -26.94
N GLY A 202 -0.36 -14.13 -28.06
CA GLY A 202 1.09 -14.04 -28.29
C GLY A 202 1.77 -13.13 -27.26
N THR A 203 1.17 -11.96 -26.98
CA THR A 203 1.66 -11.04 -25.95
C THR A 203 1.64 -11.71 -24.56
N LEU A 204 0.53 -12.33 -24.18
CA LEU A 204 0.38 -13.02 -22.91
C LEU A 204 1.37 -14.19 -22.78
N ALA A 205 1.47 -15.02 -23.81
CA ALA A 205 2.41 -16.15 -23.82
C ALA A 205 3.86 -15.70 -23.67
N LEU A 206 4.24 -14.60 -24.33
CA LEU A 206 5.57 -14.02 -24.22
C LEU A 206 5.86 -13.48 -22.82
N ILE A 207 4.88 -12.77 -22.20
CA ILE A 207 4.98 -12.30 -20.82
C ILE A 207 5.24 -13.48 -19.88
N VAL A 208 4.44 -14.54 -19.99
CA VAL A 208 4.57 -15.76 -19.17
C VAL A 208 5.91 -16.47 -19.42
N ALA A 209 6.33 -16.57 -20.68
CA ALA A 209 7.62 -17.17 -21.03
C ALA A 209 8.80 -16.40 -20.42
N VAL A 210 8.79 -15.06 -20.52
CA VAL A 210 9.83 -14.21 -19.90
C VAL A 210 9.86 -14.39 -18.39
N GLN A 211 8.72 -14.43 -17.73
CA GLN A 211 8.63 -14.66 -16.28
C GLN A 211 9.13 -16.04 -15.86
N LYS A 212 8.90 -17.06 -16.69
CA LYS A 212 9.36 -18.44 -16.43
C LYS A 212 10.86 -18.61 -16.63
N ILE A 213 11.37 -18.04 -17.72
CA ILE A 213 12.78 -18.25 -18.16
C ILE A 213 13.73 -17.36 -17.36
N PHE A 214 13.33 -16.10 -17.12
CA PHE A 214 14.19 -15.11 -16.48
C PHE A 214 13.76 -14.85 -15.03
N LYS A 215 14.75 -14.56 -14.19
CA LYS A 215 14.56 -14.16 -12.81
C LYS A 215 15.00 -12.71 -12.61
N GLY A 216 14.55 -12.10 -11.53
CA GLY A 216 15.00 -10.76 -11.17
C GLY A 216 14.43 -9.68 -12.07
N PHE A 217 15.24 -8.71 -12.44
CA PHE A 217 14.82 -7.53 -13.19
C PHE A 217 14.10 -7.85 -14.51
N MET A 218 14.60 -8.82 -15.29
CA MET A 218 13.96 -9.23 -16.55
C MET A 218 12.53 -9.75 -16.36
N SER A 219 12.28 -10.50 -15.30
CA SER A 219 10.92 -10.93 -14.94
C SER A 219 10.02 -9.74 -14.62
N THR A 220 10.56 -8.70 -13.96
CA THR A 220 9.80 -7.49 -13.60
C THR A 220 9.36 -6.69 -14.82
N ILE A 221 10.18 -6.64 -15.86
CA ILE A 221 9.86 -5.89 -17.11
C ILE A 221 9.20 -6.77 -18.18
N SER A 222 8.72 -7.96 -17.85
CA SER A 222 8.13 -8.92 -18.80
C SER A 222 7.00 -8.34 -19.64
N VAL A 223 6.14 -7.49 -19.05
CA VAL A 223 5.05 -6.81 -19.75
C VAL A 223 5.59 -5.85 -20.82
N LEU A 224 6.62 -5.06 -20.47
CA LEU A 224 7.27 -4.17 -21.43
C LEU A 224 7.91 -4.96 -22.58
N VAL A 225 8.58 -6.07 -22.29
CA VAL A 225 9.17 -6.96 -23.30
C VAL A 225 8.07 -7.52 -24.22
N GLY A 226 6.94 -7.97 -23.64
CA GLY A 226 5.78 -8.44 -24.40
C GLY A 226 5.24 -7.38 -25.37
N LEU A 227 5.01 -6.17 -24.87
CA LEU A 227 4.55 -5.04 -25.68
C LEU A 227 5.52 -4.73 -26.84
N VAL A 228 6.80 -4.59 -26.54
CA VAL A 228 7.81 -4.22 -27.56
C VAL A 228 7.95 -5.29 -28.63
N VAL A 229 8.14 -6.56 -28.24
CA VAL A 229 8.37 -7.65 -29.20
C VAL A 229 7.15 -7.87 -30.09
N MET A 230 5.94 -7.88 -29.50
CA MET A 230 4.72 -8.09 -30.30
C MET A 230 4.40 -6.87 -31.18
N THR A 231 4.75 -5.65 -30.76
CA THR A 231 4.63 -4.46 -31.63
C THR A 231 5.61 -4.52 -32.79
N ILE A 232 6.84 -4.96 -32.55
CA ILE A 232 7.82 -5.17 -33.64
C ILE A 232 7.30 -6.23 -34.62
N LEU A 233 6.73 -7.33 -34.12
CA LEU A 233 6.12 -8.35 -34.97
C LEU A 233 4.94 -7.80 -35.77
N ALA A 234 4.05 -7.02 -35.14
CA ALA A 234 2.94 -6.39 -35.83
C ALA A 234 3.41 -5.40 -36.92
N PHE A 235 4.46 -4.65 -36.64
CA PHE A 235 5.09 -3.77 -37.63
C PHE A 235 5.66 -4.56 -38.84
N ALA A 236 6.37 -5.65 -38.53
CA ALA A 236 6.94 -6.51 -39.59
C ALA A 236 5.86 -7.17 -40.46
N LEU A 237 4.68 -7.41 -39.92
CA LEU A 237 3.50 -7.96 -40.62
C LEU A 237 2.68 -6.86 -41.33
N GLY A 238 3.02 -5.58 -41.16
CA GLY A 238 2.31 -4.45 -41.75
C GLY A 238 1.06 -4.00 -41.00
N ASP A 239 0.86 -4.46 -39.75
CA ASP A 239 -0.32 -4.20 -38.91
C ASP A 239 -0.14 -3.05 -37.93
N ALA A 240 1.08 -2.54 -37.76
CA ALA A 240 1.37 -1.37 -36.96
C ALA A 240 1.83 -0.20 -37.83
N ASN A 241 1.30 1.00 -37.57
CA ASN A 241 1.62 2.20 -38.36
C ASN A 241 2.34 3.23 -37.46
N PHE A 242 3.59 3.54 -37.83
CA PHE A 242 4.45 4.52 -37.19
C PHE A 242 4.51 5.87 -37.92
N SER A 243 3.61 6.14 -38.88
CA SER A 243 3.60 7.40 -39.64
C SER A 243 3.50 8.64 -38.75
N GLN A 244 2.76 8.57 -37.67
CA GLN A 244 2.62 9.64 -36.67
C GLN A 244 3.93 9.99 -35.97
N VAL A 245 4.84 9.04 -35.79
CA VAL A 245 6.15 9.29 -35.16
C VAL A 245 6.97 10.28 -36.00
N SER A 246 6.88 10.19 -37.33
CA SER A 246 7.58 11.12 -38.24
C SER A 246 7.01 12.54 -38.18
N GLN A 247 5.70 12.66 -37.95
CA GLN A 247 4.97 13.94 -37.89
C GLN A 247 5.04 14.60 -36.53
N SER A 248 5.31 13.83 -35.46
CA SER A 248 5.39 14.36 -34.10
C SER A 248 6.65 15.21 -33.90
N ALA A 249 6.51 16.29 -33.09
CA ALA A 249 7.63 17.14 -32.72
C ALA A 249 8.64 16.39 -31.85
N TRP A 250 9.91 16.82 -31.88
CA TRP A 250 10.94 16.28 -31.00
C TRP A 250 10.74 16.72 -29.55
N VAL A 251 10.26 17.94 -29.32
CA VAL A 251 10.02 18.52 -28.00
C VAL A 251 8.62 19.11 -27.97
N GLY A 252 7.90 18.84 -26.94
CA GLY A 252 6.58 19.40 -26.67
C GLY A 252 6.35 19.56 -25.17
N VAL A 253 5.56 20.53 -24.78
CA VAL A 253 5.19 20.77 -23.38
C VAL A 253 3.69 20.58 -23.23
N THR A 254 3.29 19.85 -22.20
CA THR A 254 1.88 19.75 -21.82
C THR A 254 1.38 21.09 -21.30
N THR A 255 0.37 21.66 -21.97
CA THR A 255 -0.25 22.91 -21.54
C THR A 255 -1.39 22.63 -20.54
N PRO A 256 -1.49 23.40 -19.46
CA PRO A 256 -2.63 23.29 -18.56
C PRO A 256 -3.97 23.46 -19.28
N PHE A 257 -4.97 22.68 -18.91
CA PHE A 257 -6.33 22.75 -19.43
C PHE A 257 -6.44 22.66 -20.96
N PHE A 258 -5.61 21.81 -21.58
CA PHE A 258 -5.57 21.65 -23.04
C PHE A 258 -6.94 21.30 -23.64
N PHE A 259 -7.76 20.50 -22.96
CA PHE A 259 -9.11 20.11 -23.40
C PHE A 259 -10.20 21.10 -22.92
N GLY A 260 -9.82 22.32 -22.60
CA GLY A 260 -10.73 23.37 -22.13
C GLY A 260 -10.81 23.49 -20.61
N LEU A 261 -11.58 24.48 -20.15
CA LEU A 261 -11.74 24.72 -18.71
C LEU A 261 -12.50 23.55 -18.06
N PRO A 262 -12.07 23.14 -16.85
CA PRO A 262 -12.67 22.02 -16.16
C PRO A 262 -14.13 22.29 -15.79
N LYS A 263 -15.01 21.32 -16.05
CA LYS A 263 -16.41 21.34 -15.66
C LYS A 263 -16.61 20.45 -14.43
N PHE A 264 -17.36 20.92 -13.45
CA PHE A 264 -17.57 20.22 -12.20
C PHE A 264 -18.97 19.58 -12.17
N SER A 265 -19.01 18.24 -12.04
CA SER A 265 -20.22 17.45 -11.82
C SER A 265 -20.12 16.77 -10.46
N LEU A 266 -21.13 16.96 -9.61
CA LEU A 266 -21.13 16.37 -8.27
C LEU A 266 -21.02 14.83 -8.32
N ALA A 267 -21.74 14.18 -9.24
CA ALA A 267 -21.72 12.74 -9.41
C ALA A 267 -20.30 12.25 -9.85
N ALA A 268 -19.67 12.96 -10.78
CA ALA A 268 -18.30 12.66 -11.21
C ALA A 268 -17.28 12.86 -10.07
N ILE A 269 -17.45 13.92 -9.28
CA ILE A 269 -16.59 14.17 -8.10
C ILE A 269 -16.77 13.07 -7.07
N VAL A 270 -17.99 12.64 -6.75
CA VAL A 270 -18.25 11.54 -5.81
C VAL A 270 -17.63 10.25 -6.32
N SER A 271 -17.77 9.92 -7.61
CA SER A 271 -17.10 8.75 -8.21
C SER A 271 -15.60 8.82 -8.05
N MET A 272 -14.96 9.96 -8.31
CA MET A 272 -13.52 10.12 -8.14
C MET A 272 -13.08 10.13 -6.66
N LEU A 273 -13.91 10.62 -5.74
CA LEU A 273 -13.62 10.51 -4.31
C LEU A 273 -13.62 9.06 -3.82
N ILE A 274 -14.51 8.22 -4.34
CA ILE A 274 -14.49 6.77 -4.08
C ILE A 274 -13.19 6.16 -4.60
N VAL A 275 -12.78 6.49 -5.82
CA VAL A 275 -11.50 6.07 -6.39
C VAL A 275 -10.34 6.48 -5.47
N MET A 276 -10.28 7.76 -5.07
CA MET A 276 -9.18 8.26 -4.23
C MET A 276 -9.18 7.64 -2.83
N ALA A 277 -10.33 7.26 -2.28
CA ALA A 277 -10.40 6.54 -1.01
C ALA A 277 -9.77 5.14 -1.13
N VAL A 278 -10.05 4.40 -2.21
CA VAL A 278 -9.42 3.11 -2.51
C VAL A 278 -7.91 3.28 -2.69
N THR A 279 -7.52 4.23 -3.53
CA THR A 279 -6.13 4.56 -3.83
C THR A 279 -5.33 4.93 -2.57
N ALA A 280 -5.95 5.65 -1.64
CA ALA A 280 -5.30 6.00 -0.38
C ALA A 280 -4.99 4.77 0.50
N VAL A 281 -5.82 3.72 0.42
CA VAL A 281 -5.53 2.44 1.09
C VAL A 281 -4.39 1.71 0.39
N GLU A 282 -4.37 1.68 -0.95
CA GLU A 282 -3.26 1.10 -1.74
C GLU A 282 -1.94 1.79 -1.40
N THR A 283 -1.89 3.12 -1.47
CA THR A 283 -0.70 3.91 -1.09
C THR A 283 -0.26 3.63 0.35
N THR A 284 -1.20 3.51 1.29
CA THR A 284 -0.88 3.18 2.68
C THR A 284 -0.18 1.83 2.76
N GLY A 285 -0.68 0.81 2.07
CA GLY A 285 -0.05 -0.51 1.98
C GLY A 285 1.37 -0.45 1.42
N ASP A 286 1.57 0.28 0.31
CA ASP A 286 2.87 0.42 -0.34
C ASP A 286 3.89 1.20 0.51
N VAL A 287 3.43 2.20 1.26
CA VAL A 287 4.26 2.95 2.21
C VAL A 287 4.77 2.04 3.34
N PHE A 288 3.90 1.21 3.93
CA PHE A 288 4.32 0.24 4.94
C PHE A 288 5.27 -0.82 4.37
N ALA A 289 4.92 -1.41 3.22
CA ALA A 289 5.76 -2.42 2.59
C ALA A 289 7.15 -1.87 2.22
N THR A 290 7.22 -0.62 1.73
CA THR A 290 8.50 0.03 1.44
C THR A 290 9.26 0.35 2.71
N GLY A 291 8.59 0.85 3.75
CA GLY A 291 9.19 1.11 5.06
C GLY A 291 9.89 -0.12 5.62
N GLU A 292 9.22 -1.28 5.56
CA GLU A 292 9.77 -2.58 5.95
C GLU A 292 11.03 -2.94 5.15
N VAL A 293 10.96 -2.85 3.81
CA VAL A 293 12.10 -3.18 2.91
C VAL A 293 13.31 -2.30 3.16
N VAL A 294 13.11 -1.01 3.44
CA VAL A 294 14.23 -0.07 3.67
C VAL A 294 14.67 -0.01 5.13
N GLY A 295 13.91 -0.62 6.06
CA GLY A 295 14.17 -0.58 7.49
C GLY A 295 13.81 0.77 8.13
N LYS A 296 12.75 1.43 7.68
CA LYS A 296 12.29 2.71 8.23
C LYS A 296 10.90 2.55 8.84
N ARG A 297 10.77 2.87 10.12
CA ARG A 297 9.48 2.87 10.82
C ARG A 297 8.53 3.88 10.19
N ILE A 298 7.32 3.44 9.87
CA ILE A 298 6.26 4.27 9.30
C ILE A 298 5.32 4.73 10.40
N THR A 299 5.07 6.04 10.43
CA THR A 299 4.15 6.69 11.37
C THR A 299 2.91 7.20 10.65
N PRO A 300 1.80 7.50 11.35
CA PRO A 300 0.61 8.12 10.75
C PRO A 300 0.94 9.41 9.98
N ASN A 301 1.91 10.19 10.45
CA ASN A 301 2.38 11.38 9.74
C ASN A 301 3.06 11.05 8.40
N HIS A 302 3.79 9.94 8.31
CA HIS A 302 4.37 9.49 7.04
C HIS A 302 3.27 9.14 6.04
N VAL A 303 2.23 8.42 6.48
CA VAL A 303 1.07 8.09 5.64
C VAL A 303 0.33 9.36 5.21
N ALA A 304 0.05 10.28 6.14
CA ALA A 304 -0.58 11.56 5.81
C ALA A 304 0.23 12.37 4.78
N ASN A 305 1.56 12.36 4.88
CA ASN A 305 2.45 13.02 3.92
C ASN A 305 2.44 12.35 2.55
N ALA A 306 2.36 11.01 2.50
CA ALA A 306 2.20 10.26 1.26
C ALA A 306 0.87 10.63 0.57
N LEU A 307 -0.24 10.60 1.31
CA LEU A 307 -1.57 10.92 0.79
C LEU A 307 -1.73 12.39 0.37
N ARG A 308 -1.02 13.32 1.03
CA ARG A 308 -0.94 14.71 0.54
C ARG A 308 -0.21 14.78 -0.81
N ALA A 309 0.83 13.97 -0.99
CA ALA A 309 1.49 13.89 -2.29
C ALA A 309 0.58 13.30 -3.36
N ASP A 310 -0.19 12.24 -3.05
CA ASP A 310 -1.18 11.66 -3.96
C ASP A 310 -2.25 12.68 -4.35
N GLY A 311 -2.83 13.40 -3.35
CA GLY A 311 -3.82 14.42 -3.59
C GLY A 311 -3.29 15.58 -4.43
N LEU A 312 -2.08 16.08 -4.13
CA LEU A 312 -1.44 17.14 -4.90
C LEU A 312 -1.10 16.68 -6.32
N SER A 313 -0.58 15.46 -6.48
CA SER A 313 -0.25 14.88 -7.78
C SER A 313 -1.50 14.65 -8.62
N THR A 314 -2.60 14.19 -8.01
CA THR A 314 -3.91 14.05 -8.67
C THR A 314 -4.47 15.41 -9.11
N LEU A 315 -4.38 16.43 -8.27
CA LEU A 315 -4.78 17.79 -8.63
C LEU A 315 -3.97 18.30 -9.82
N LEU A 316 -2.64 18.13 -9.78
CA LEU A 316 -1.76 18.47 -10.90
C LEU A 316 -2.08 17.65 -12.15
N GLY A 317 -2.42 16.35 -11.99
CA GLY A 317 -2.89 15.49 -13.07
C GLY A 317 -4.11 16.08 -13.78
N GLY A 318 -5.11 16.52 -13.03
CA GLY A 318 -6.29 17.15 -13.62
C GLY A 318 -5.99 18.48 -14.33
N VAL A 319 -5.03 19.26 -13.84
CA VAL A 319 -4.59 20.52 -14.46
C VAL A 319 -3.75 20.27 -15.74
N LEU A 320 -2.87 19.27 -15.71
CA LEU A 320 -1.91 18.95 -16.77
C LEU A 320 -2.42 17.87 -17.73
N ASN A 321 -3.69 17.52 -17.71
CA ASN A 321 -4.36 16.56 -18.58
C ASN A 321 -3.85 15.11 -18.41
N SER A 322 -3.49 14.75 -17.19
CA SER A 322 -3.21 13.40 -16.75
C SER A 322 -4.34 12.87 -15.85
N PHE A 323 -4.08 11.85 -15.05
CA PHE A 323 -5.09 11.07 -14.33
C PHE A 323 -4.82 11.05 -12.82
N PRO A 324 -5.66 10.41 -11.98
CA PRO A 324 -5.41 10.28 -10.54
C PRO A 324 -4.17 9.43 -10.25
N TYR A 325 -3.43 9.81 -9.21
CA TYR A 325 -2.14 9.25 -8.84
C TYR A 325 -2.18 8.39 -7.57
N THR A 326 -1.32 7.36 -7.56
CA THR A 326 -1.07 6.46 -6.43
C THR A 326 0.39 6.05 -6.36
N CYS A 327 0.84 5.50 -5.23
CA CYS A 327 2.10 4.75 -5.17
C CYS A 327 2.00 3.49 -6.02
N PHE A 328 3.11 3.08 -6.64
CA PHE A 328 3.10 1.99 -7.60
C PHE A 328 3.71 0.72 -6.98
N ALA A 329 2.89 -0.29 -6.68
CA ALA A 329 3.26 -1.51 -5.98
C ALA A 329 4.40 -2.30 -6.65
N GLN A 330 4.47 -2.30 -8.00
CA GLN A 330 5.55 -2.95 -8.75
C GLN A 330 6.93 -2.37 -8.41
N ASN A 331 6.97 -1.07 -8.09
CA ASN A 331 8.21 -0.41 -7.65
C ASN A 331 8.69 -0.93 -6.29
N VAL A 332 7.78 -1.23 -5.35
CA VAL A 332 8.11 -1.83 -4.05
C VAL A 332 8.80 -3.18 -4.25
N GLY A 333 8.27 -3.98 -5.18
CA GLY A 333 8.90 -5.25 -5.59
C GLY A 333 10.32 -5.07 -6.13
N LEU A 334 10.55 -4.03 -6.96
CA LEU A 334 11.87 -3.74 -7.49
C LEU A 334 12.85 -3.29 -6.40
N VAL A 335 12.43 -2.45 -5.46
CA VAL A 335 13.26 -2.01 -4.31
C VAL A 335 13.66 -3.23 -3.47
N ARG A 336 12.73 -4.14 -3.19
CA ARG A 336 13.00 -5.41 -2.48
C ARG A 336 14.01 -6.27 -3.24
N LEU A 337 13.85 -6.40 -4.56
CA LEU A 337 14.71 -7.22 -5.42
C LEU A 337 16.13 -6.68 -5.52
N THR A 338 16.27 -5.37 -5.76
CA THR A 338 17.57 -4.70 -5.99
C THR A 338 18.28 -4.33 -4.70
N ARG A 339 17.57 -4.34 -3.58
CA ARG A 339 18.03 -3.84 -2.26
C ARG A 339 18.54 -2.39 -2.30
N VAL A 340 18.12 -1.63 -3.32
CA VAL A 340 18.48 -0.21 -3.46
C VAL A 340 17.51 0.63 -2.63
N LYS A 341 17.94 1.03 -1.44
CA LYS A 341 17.11 1.72 -0.45
C LYS A 341 17.00 3.24 -0.67
N SER A 342 17.86 3.82 -1.50
CA SER A 342 17.93 5.28 -1.69
C SER A 342 16.73 5.84 -2.43
N ARG A 343 16.03 6.81 -1.82
CA ARG A 343 14.93 7.56 -2.44
C ARG A 343 15.38 8.41 -3.64
N TRP A 344 16.65 8.80 -3.68
CA TRP A 344 17.18 9.63 -4.75
C TRP A 344 17.28 8.89 -6.10
N VAL A 345 17.34 7.56 -6.08
CA VAL A 345 17.25 6.75 -7.30
C VAL A 345 15.89 6.91 -7.96
N VAL A 346 14.83 6.88 -7.13
CA VAL A 346 13.46 7.08 -7.63
C VAL A 346 13.21 8.53 -8.02
N THR A 347 13.79 9.49 -7.29
CA THR A 347 13.79 10.90 -7.70
C THR A 347 14.44 11.10 -9.08
N ALA A 348 15.57 10.41 -9.35
CA ALA A 348 16.20 10.42 -10.67
C ALA A 348 15.31 9.77 -11.74
N ALA A 349 14.60 8.69 -11.42
CA ALA A 349 13.59 8.10 -12.31
C ALA A 349 12.49 9.14 -12.65
N GLY A 350 12.04 9.93 -11.67
CA GLY A 350 11.08 11.03 -11.88
C GLY A 350 11.59 12.07 -12.88
N VAL A 351 12.86 12.45 -12.77
CA VAL A 351 13.48 13.37 -13.77
C VAL A 351 13.51 12.75 -15.16
N LEU A 352 13.85 11.47 -15.28
CA LEU A 352 13.84 10.78 -16.59
C LEU A 352 12.43 10.71 -17.18
N MET A 353 11.39 10.49 -16.36
CA MET A 353 10.00 10.49 -16.83
C MET A 353 9.55 11.88 -17.32
N ILE A 354 9.95 12.97 -16.64
CA ILE A 354 9.71 14.33 -17.14
C ILE A 354 10.33 14.50 -18.53
N VAL A 355 11.59 14.06 -18.71
CA VAL A 355 12.27 14.14 -20.02
C VAL A 355 11.51 13.35 -21.09
N LEU A 356 11.06 12.13 -20.76
CA LEU A 356 10.25 11.31 -21.68
C LEU A 356 8.91 11.97 -22.03
N GLY A 357 8.23 12.58 -21.04
CA GLY A 357 6.97 13.31 -21.25
C GLY A 357 7.12 14.59 -22.10
N LEU A 358 8.34 15.14 -22.20
CA LEU A 358 8.67 16.26 -23.10
C LEU A 358 8.99 15.82 -24.52
N LEU A 359 8.95 14.52 -24.83
CA LEU A 359 9.28 13.96 -26.14
C LEU A 359 8.01 13.40 -26.84
N PRO A 360 7.23 14.21 -27.60
CA PRO A 360 6.03 13.73 -28.32
C PRO A 360 6.30 12.52 -29.21
N LYS A 361 7.49 12.39 -29.78
CA LYS A 361 7.89 11.19 -30.55
C LYS A 361 7.85 9.92 -29.68
N ALA A 362 8.22 9.98 -28.41
CA ALA A 362 8.14 8.82 -27.52
C ALA A 362 6.68 8.42 -27.27
N GLY A 363 5.79 9.39 -27.05
CA GLY A 363 4.34 9.16 -26.95
C GLY A 363 3.75 8.59 -28.25
N ALA A 364 4.19 9.09 -29.42
CA ALA A 364 3.73 8.59 -30.71
C ALA A 364 4.17 7.13 -30.97
N ILE A 365 5.37 6.71 -30.53
CA ILE A 365 5.78 5.32 -30.59
C ILE A 365 4.83 4.43 -29.77
N VAL A 366 4.49 4.86 -28.57
CA VAL A 366 3.55 4.13 -27.71
C VAL A 366 2.14 4.10 -28.29
N ALA A 367 1.66 5.22 -28.82
CA ALA A 367 0.36 5.29 -29.48
C ALA A 367 0.25 4.44 -30.75
N SER A 368 1.39 4.01 -31.30
CA SER A 368 1.46 3.11 -32.46
C SER A 368 1.36 1.62 -32.11
N ILE A 369 1.27 1.28 -30.82
CA ILE A 369 1.09 -0.11 -30.36
C ILE A 369 -0.33 -0.56 -30.75
N PRO A 370 -0.49 -1.69 -31.47
CA PRO A 370 -1.82 -2.18 -31.84
C PRO A 370 -2.68 -2.48 -30.61
N ALA A 371 -3.97 -2.11 -30.65
CA ALA A 371 -4.88 -2.32 -29.53
C ALA A 371 -4.96 -3.78 -29.04
N PRO A 372 -4.94 -4.84 -29.89
CA PRO A 372 -4.92 -6.20 -29.38
C PRO A 372 -3.64 -6.58 -28.62
N VAL A 373 -2.50 -5.97 -28.93
CA VAL A 373 -1.24 -6.15 -28.17
C VAL A 373 -1.39 -5.52 -26.78
N ILE A 374 -1.98 -4.33 -26.72
CA ILE A 374 -2.32 -3.64 -25.47
C ILE A 374 -3.31 -4.49 -24.66
N GLY A 375 -4.33 -5.02 -25.33
CA GLY A 375 -5.33 -5.91 -24.71
C GLY A 375 -4.71 -7.14 -24.05
N GLY A 376 -3.73 -7.79 -24.69
CA GLY A 376 -2.99 -8.92 -24.11
C GLY A 376 -2.14 -8.54 -22.90
N ALA A 377 -1.47 -7.39 -22.95
CA ALA A 377 -0.66 -6.89 -21.85
C ALA A 377 -1.52 -6.42 -20.67
N SER A 378 -2.59 -5.66 -20.92
CA SER A 378 -3.51 -5.18 -19.89
C SER A 378 -4.27 -6.33 -19.24
N LEU A 379 -4.66 -7.36 -19.99
CA LEU A 379 -5.24 -8.60 -19.46
C LEU A 379 -4.33 -9.23 -18.39
N ALA A 380 -3.02 -9.38 -18.70
CA ALA A 380 -2.06 -9.91 -17.72
C ALA A 380 -1.97 -9.04 -16.46
N MET A 381 -1.93 -7.72 -16.62
CA MET A 381 -1.81 -6.79 -15.49
C MET A 381 -3.07 -6.76 -14.63
N PHE A 382 -4.26 -6.67 -15.22
CA PHE A 382 -5.51 -6.61 -14.48
C PHE A 382 -5.85 -7.94 -13.81
N ALA A 383 -5.55 -9.08 -14.46
CA ALA A 383 -5.65 -10.38 -13.83
C ALA A 383 -4.74 -10.49 -12.59
N ASN A 384 -3.53 -9.93 -12.64
CA ASN A 384 -2.64 -9.89 -11.48
C ASN A 384 -3.21 -9.04 -10.34
N VAL A 385 -3.87 -7.91 -10.64
CA VAL A 385 -4.56 -7.10 -9.64
C VAL A 385 -5.69 -7.89 -8.97
N ALA A 386 -6.49 -8.62 -9.75
CA ALA A 386 -7.53 -9.51 -9.21
C ALA A 386 -6.95 -10.57 -8.26
N VAL A 387 -5.80 -11.17 -8.63
CA VAL A 387 -5.09 -12.15 -7.77
C VAL A 387 -4.64 -11.53 -6.45
N VAL A 388 -4.11 -10.30 -6.45
CA VAL A 388 -3.75 -9.58 -5.22
C VAL A 388 -4.99 -9.34 -4.34
N GLY A 389 -6.13 -9.00 -4.94
CA GLY A 389 -7.41 -8.89 -4.25
C GLY A 389 -7.81 -10.22 -3.60
N ILE A 390 -7.77 -11.34 -4.35
CA ILE A 390 -8.08 -12.68 -3.85
C ILE A 390 -7.13 -13.08 -2.71
N GLN A 391 -5.84 -12.81 -2.83
CA GLN A 391 -4.86 -13.07 -1.76
C GLN A 391 -5.18 -12.26 -0.49
N THR A 392 -5.66 -11.03 -0.64
CA THR A 392 -6.10 -10.20 0.49
C THR A 392 -7.36 -10.79 1.12
N LEU A 393 -8.33 -11.25 0.33
CA LEU A 393 -9.53 -11.94 0.81
C LEU A 393 -9.21 -13.27 1.49
N GLY A 394 -8.15 -13.98 1.08
CA GLY A 394 -7.68 -15.20 1.73
C GLY A 394 -7.25 -15.03 3.20
N LYS A 395 -7.05 -13.78 3.64
CA LYS A 395 -6.75 -13.43 5.04
C LYS A 395 -8.01 -13.10 5.86
N VAL A 396 -9.17 -13.08 5.23
CA VAL A 396 -10.47 -12.74 5.84
C VAL A 396 -11.18 -14.00 6.27
N ASP A 397 -11.74 -14.01 7.47
CA ASP A 397 -12.61 -15.11 7.89
C ASP A 397 -13.95 -15.07 7.13
N MET A 398 -14.04 -15.93 6.12
CA MET A 398 -15.27 -16.09 5.32
C MET A 398 -16.35 -16.94 6.00
N ARG A 399 -16.09 -17.50 7.21
CA ARG A 399 -17.12 -18.16 8.02
C ARG A 399 -18.08 -17.14 8.61
N ASP A 400 -17.60 -15.92 8.85
CA ASP A 400 -18.50 -14.79 9.15
C ASP A 400 -19.34 -14.46 7.90
N ASN A 401 -20.64 -14.77 7.99
CA ASN A 401 -21.59 -14.54 6.90
C ASN A 401 -21.64 -13.07 6.45
N ARG A 402 -21.33 -12.11 7.33
CA ARG A 402 -21.30 -10.67 7.00
C ARG A 402 -20.21 -10.39 5.98
N ASN A 403 -19.02 -10.96 6.15
CA ASN A 403 -17.92 -10.84 5.21
C ASN A 403 -18.26 -11.46 3.86
N ALA A 404 -18.86 -12.66 3.87
CA ALA A 404 -19.29 -13.34 2.65
C ALA A 404 -20.34 -12.52 1.88
N VAL A 405 -21.29 -11.88 2.58
CA VAL A 405 -22.31 -11.01 1.96
C VAL A 405 -21.67 -9.75 1.37
N ILE A 406 -20.72 -9.10 2.05
CA ILE A 406 -19.99 -7.94 1.52
C ILE A 406 -19.32 -8.31 0.20
N VAL A 407 -18.54 -9.40 0.18
CA VAL A 407 -17.79 -9.83 -1.00
C VAL A 407 -18.72 -10.21 -2.14
N SER A 408 -19.70 -11.10 -1.89
CA SER A 408 -20.59 -11.64 -2.94
C SER A 408 -21.47 -10.55 -3.56
N THR A 409 -22.08 -9.69 -2.73
CA THR A 409 -22.97 -8.62 -3.22
C THR A 409 -22.18 -7.58 -4.01
N SER A 410 -20.99 -7.21 -3.54
CA SER A 410 -20.15 -6.21 -4.23
C SER A 410 -19.65 -6.71 -5.58
N ILE A 411 -19.17 -7.96 -5.65
CA ILE A 411 -18.74 -8.58 -6.91
C ILE A 411 -19.95 -8.75 -7.83
N GLY A 412 -21.10 -9.23 -7.31
CA GLY A 412 -22.31 -9.43 -8.10
C GLY A 412 -22.80 -8.14 -8.76
N LEU A 413 -22.93 -7.04 -8.00
CA LEU A 413 -23.34 -5.75 -8.55
C LEU A 413 -22.32 -5.15 -9.52
N ALA A 414 -21.04 -5.26 -9.21
CA ALA A 414 -19.98 -4.80 -10.11
C ALA A 414 -20.02 -5.53 -11.46
N MET A 415 -20.18 -6.86 -11.43
CA MET A 415 -20.27 -7.68 -12.64
C MET A 415 -21.57 -7.46 -13.41
N LEU A 416 -22.69 -7.26 -12.72
CA LEU A 416 -23.97 -6.93 -13.38
C LEU A 416 -23.82 -5.71 -14.29
N VAL A 417 -23.25 -4.63 -13.76
CA VAL A 417 -23.04 -3.38 -14.49
C VAL A 417 -21.99 -3.52 -15.59
N THR A 418 -20.93 -4.28 -15.32
CA THR A 418 -19.85 -4.51 -16.31
C THR A 418 -20.32 -5.32 -17.50
N LEU A 419 -21.15 -6.34 -17.27
CA LEU A 419 -21.66 -7.22 -18.33
C LEU A 419 -22.86 -6.62 -19.08
N LYS A 420 -23.61 -5.74 -18.42
CA LYS A 420 -24.80 -5.08 -18.98
C LYS A 420 -24.77 -3.57 -18.67
N PRO A 421 -23.89 -2.82 -19.33
CA PRO A 421 -23.74 -1.37 -19.10
C PRO A 421 -25.02 -0.60 -19.47
N ASP A 422 -25.89 -1.14 -20.36
CA ASP A 422 -27.15 -0.54 -20.73
C ASP A 422 -28.10 -0.31 -19.53
N ILE A 423 -27.91 -1.05 -18.43
CA ILE A 423 -28.70 -0.85 -17.20
C ILE A 423 -28.50 0.58 -16.67
N ALA A 424 -27.34 1.17 -16.83
CA ALA A 424 -27.11 2.54 -16.41
C ALA A 424 -27.93 3.56 -17.21
N SER A 425 -28.23 3.29 -18.48
CA SER A 425 -28.91 4.23 -19.38
C SER A 425 -30.36 4.57 -18.97
N VAL A 426 -31.03 3.68 -18.22
CA VAL A 426 -32.39 3.91 -17.72
C VAL A 426 -32.45 4.72 -16.43
N LEU A 427 -31.30 5.01 -15.84
CA LEU A 427 -31.18 5.77 -14.59
C LEU A 427 -31.08 7.27 -14.88
N PRO A 428 -31.45 8.15 -13.91
CA PRO A 428 -31.16 9.57 -13.99
C PRO A 428 -29.66 9.83 -14.22
N SER A 429 -29.29 10.87 -14.96
CA SER A 429 -27.90 11.15 -15.41
C SER A 429 -26.88 11.18 -14.29
N TRP A 430 -27.24 11.62 -13.09
CA TRP A 430 -26.36 11.62 -11.94
C TRP A 430 -26.06 10.21 -11.40
N LEU A 431 -27.01 9.26 -11.54
CA LEU A 431 -26.80 7.85 -11.19
C LEU A 431 -26.07 7.09 -12.30
N GLN A 432 -26.22 7.49 -13.57
CA GLN A 432 -25.54 6.85 -14.69
C GLN A 432 -24.02 6.83 -14.49
N ILE A 433 -23.44 7.89 -13.95
CA ILE A 433 -22.01 7.97 -13.66
C ILE A 433 -21.58 6.94 -12.59
N LEU A 434 -22.39 6.75 -11.55
CA LEU A 434 -22.07 5.80 -10.48
C LEU A 434 -22.29 4.35 -10.93
N PHE A 435 -23.40 4.09 -11.63
CA PHE A 435 -23.75 2.77 -12.15
C PHE A 435 -23.11 2.46 -13.52
N GLY A 436 -22.45 3.41 -14.16
CA GLY A 436 -21.69 3.19 -15.39
C GLY A 436 -20.34 2.52 -15.16
N SER A 437 -19.90 2.38 -13.91
CA SER A 437 -18.63 1.77 -13.56
C SER A 437 -18.79 0.65 -12.53
N GLY A 438 -18.41 -0.57 -12.93
CA GLY A 438 -18.40 -1.72 -12.03
C GLY A 438 -17.47 -1.51 -10.82
N VAL A 439 -16.35 -0.82 -11.00
CA VAL A 439 -15.43 -0.46 -9.90
C VAL A 439 -16.14 0.44 -8.89
N THR A 440 -16.82 1.49 -9.37
CA THR A 440 -17.47 2.46 -8.48
C THR A 440 -18.60 1.81 -7.68
N ILE A 441 -19.47 1.05 -8.33
CA ILE A 441 -20.61 0.43 -7.65
C ILE A 441 -20.17 -0.69 -6.71
N GLY A 442 -19.18 -1.50 -7.10
CA GLY A 442 -18.60 -2.53 -6.25
C GLY A 442 -17.91 -1.94 -5.01
N ALA A 443 -17.16 -0.85 -5.18
CA ALA A 443 -16.51 -0.13 -4.10
C ALA A 443 -17.54 0.46 -3.12
N LEU A 444 -18.53 1.17 -3.65
CA LEU A 444 -19.57 1.78 -2.84
C LEU A 444 -20.35 0.71 -2.05
N THR A 445 -20.68 -0.41 -2.69
CA THR A 445 -21.38 -1.51 -2.04
C THR A 445 -20.57 -2.13 -0.93
N ALA A 446 -19.27 -2.45 -1.15
CA ALA A 446 -18.42 -3.02 -0.14
C ALA A 446 -18.26 -2.07 1.06
N PHE A 447 -18.07 -0.79 0.81
CA PHE A 447 -17.94 0.23 1.85
C PHE A 447 -19.24 0.40 2.65
N LEU A 448 -20.39 0.54 1.99
CA LEU A 448 -21.69 0.73 2.66
C LEU A 448 -22.11 -0.50 3.46
N LEU A 449 -21.91 -1.70 2.92
CA LEU A 449 -22.21 -2.94 3.65
C LEU A 449 -21.27 -3.14 4.83
N ASN A 450 -19.99 -2.77 4.70
CA ASN A 450 -19.07 -2.79 5.84
C ASN A 450 -19.53 -1.83 6.96
N ILE A 451 -19.96 -0.62 6.59
CA ILE A 451 -20.53 0.31 7.58
C ILE A 451 -21.79 -0.28 8.20
N LEU A 452 -22.70 -0.81 7.39
CA LEU A 452 -23.95 -1.36 7.86
C LEU A 452 -23.74 -2.52 8.86
N PHE A 453 -22.86 -3.46 8.53
CA PHE A 453 -22.68 -4.66 9.33
C PHE A 453 -21.76 -4.49 10.55
N PHE A 454 -20.79 -3.55 10.48
CA PHE A 454 -19.76 -3.43 11.52
C PHE A 454 -19.73 -2.07 12.23
N HIS A 455 -20.45 -1.05 11.75
CA HIS A 455 -20.38 0.30 12.31
C HIS A 455 -21.75 0.90 12.66
N ILE A 456 -22.87 0.35 12.16
CA ILE A 456 -24.23 0.79 12.50
C ILE A 456 -24.86 -0.22 13.45
N GLY A 457 -25.47 0.27 14.51
CA GLY A 457 -26.15 -0.53 15.54
C GLY A 457 -25.37 -0.59 16.85
N LYS A 458 -25.82 -1.40 17.81
CA LYS A 458 -25.04 -1.68 19.02
C LYS A 458 -23.72 -2.31 18.56
N GLN A 459 -22.64 -1.53 18.64
CA GLN A 459 -21.32 -2.11 18.53
C GLN A 459 -21.20 -3.10 19.69
N HIS A 460 -21.08 -4.39 19.39
CA HIS A 460 -20.55 -5.29 20.40
C HIS A 460 -19.17 -4.71 20.76
N ALA A 461 -18.96 -4.49 22.05
CA ALA A 461 -17.63 -4.17 22.53
C ALA A 461 -16.64 -5.18 21.94
N PRO A 462 -15.39 -4.78 21.63
CA PRO A 462 -14.42 -5.75 21.11
C PRO A 462 -14.33 -6.92 22.09
N ASP A 463 -14.25 -8.12 21.55
CA ASP A 463 -13.92 -9.29 22.34
C ASP A 463 -12.53 -9.08 22.99
N LEU A 464 -12.39 -9.43 24.25
CA LEU A 464 -11.21 -9.07 25.04
C LEU A 464 -10.19 -10.21 25.15
N ALA A 465 -10.63 -11.44 25.00
CA ALA A 465 -9.76 -12.61 25.08
C ALA A 465 -10.40 -13.82 24.37
N ILE A 466 -9.59 -14.86 24.13
CA ILE A 466 -10.06 -16.17 23.70
C ILE A 466 -10.02 -17.14 24.89
N VAL A 467 -11.17 -17.65 25.29
CA VAL A 467 -11.29 -18.63 26.36
C VAL A 467 -11.89 -19.91 25.79
N ASN A 468 -11.20 -21.04 25.95
CA ASN A 468 -11.62 -22.35 25.42
C ASN A 468 -11.94 -22.32 23.90
N GLY A 469 -11.19 -21.53 23.12
CA GLY A 469 -11.37 -21.39 21.68
C GLY A 469 -12.52 -20.49 21.26
N ARG A 470 -13.19 -19.79 22.19
CA ARG A 470 -14.27 -18.84 21.95
C ARG A 470 -13.85 -17.44 22.39
N ALA A 471 -14.08 -16.46 21.55
CA ALA A 471 -13.92 -15.05 21.90
C ALA A 471 -14.95 -14.63 22.94
N VAL A 472 -14.52 -13.86 23.95
CA VAL A 472 -15.33 -13.36 25.06
C VAL A 472 -15.32 -11.84 25.09
N ASP A 473 -16.51 -11.25 25.28
CA ASP A 473 -16.69 -9.82 25.36
C ASP A 473 -16.56 -9.27 26.80
N LEU A 474 -16.69 -7.96 26.97
CA LEU A 474 -16.57 -7.29 28.25
C LEU A 474 -17.64 -7.75 29.26
N ASP A 475 -18.87 -7.99 28.82
CA ASP A 475 -19.97 -8.41 29.70
C ASP A 475 -19.67 -9.82 30.24
N GLU A 476 -19.17 -10.71 29.41
CA GLU A 476 -18.72 -12.04 29.83
C GLU A 476 -17.53 -11.95 30.80
N VAL A 477 -16.51 -11.11 30.49
CA VAL A 477 -15.35 -10.87 31.37
C VAL A 477 -15.78 -10.35 32.73
N ASN A 478 -16.77 -9.45 32.78
CA ASN A 478 -17.32 -8.92 34.02
C ASN A 478 -18.06 -9.97 34.86
N THR A 479 -18.54 -11.04 34.24
CA THR A 479 -19.27 -12.14 34.94
C THR A 479 -18.43 -13.37 35.22
N MET A 480 -17.17 -13.43 34.73
CA MET A 480 -16.27 -14.55 34.97
C MET A 480 -16.00 -14.79 36.44
N ASP A 481 -15.88 -16.05 36.85
CA ASP A 481 -15.25 -16.38 38.10
C ASP A 481 -13.76 -16.06 38.10
N ARG A 482 -13.12 -16.10 39.27
CA ARG A 482 -11.71 -15.74 39.44
C ARG A 482 -10.79 -16.62 38.61
N ASP A 483 -11.05 -17.92 38.61
CA ASP A 483 -10.17 -18.89 37.95
C ASP A 483 -10.23 -18.74 36.42
N ALA A 484 -11.43 -18.53 35.86
CA ALA A 484 -11.63 -18.26 34.43
C ALA A 484 -10.98 -16.92 34.01
N PHE A 485 -11.11 -15.88 34.83
CA PHE A 485 -10.50 -14.57 34.58
C PHE A 485 -8.96 -14.67 34.59
N VAL A 486 -8.41 -15.33 35.63
CA VAL A 486 -6.95 -15.54 35.70
C VAL A 486 -6.45 -16.40 34.54
N ALA A 487 -7.18 -17.43 34.15
CA ALA A 487 -6.82 -18.25 32.98
C ALA A 487 -6.81 -17.43 31.68
N ALA A 488 -7.77 -16.50 31.50
CA ALA A 488 -7.89 -15.66 30.32
C ALA A 488 -6.73 -14.65 30.17
N PHE A 489 -6.28 -14.06 31.29
CA PHE A 489 -5.36 -12.92 31.28
C PHE A 489 -3.99 -13.22 31.90
N SER A 490 -3.73 -14.41 32.46
CA SER A 490 -2.45 -14.73 33.11
C SER A 490 -1.23 -14.65 32.18
N GLY A 491 -1.43 -14.77 30.86
CA GLY A 491 -0.36 -14.64 29.86
C GLY A 491 0.15 -13.21 29.65
N MET A 492 -0.41 -12.20 30.30
CA MET A 492 0.07 -10.82 30.23
C MET A 492 1.39 -10.61 30.96
N TYR A 493 1.59 -11.32 32.08
CA TYR A 493 2.78 -11.21 32.91
C TYR A 493 3.59 -12.52 32.90
N GLU A 494 4.92 -12.41 33.00
CA GLU A 494 5.78 -13.55 33.25
C GLU A 494 5.83 -13.83 34.75
N GLY A 495 5.71 -15.10 35.13
CA GLY A 495 5.81 -15.54 36.52
C GLY A 495 4.56 -15.29 37.37
N PRO A 496 4.58 -14.36 38.35
CA PRO A 496 3.50 -14.20 39.31
C PRO A 496 2.17 -13.76 38.67
N LYS A 497 1.05 -14.36 39.10
CA LYS A 497 -0.30 -14.06 38.59
C LYS A 497 -1.07 -13.02 39.43
N TRP A 498 -0.49 -12.56 40.51
CA TRP A 498 -1.15 -11.64 41.44
C TRP A 498 -1.65 -10.34 40.80
N PRO A 499 -1.01 -9.74 39.75
CA PRO A 499 -1.58 -8.54 39.13
C PRO A 499 -2.95 -8.81 38.54
N VAL A 500 -3.10 -9.95 37.86
CA VAL A 500 -4.36 -10.38 37.26
C VAL A 500 -5.37 -10.79 38.33
N GLU A 501 -4.93 -11.51 39.36
CA GLU A 501 -5.80 -11.95 40.47
C GLU A 501 -6.39 -10.80 41.24
N ARG A 502 -5.62 -9.73 41.50
CA ARG A 502 -6.11 -8.53 42.21
C ARG A 502 -7.00 -7.67 41.31
N ALA A 503 -6.66 -7.51 40.04
CA ALA A 503 -7.47 -6.76 39.07
C ALA A 503 -8.89 -7.34 38.96
N TRP A 504 -9.10 -8.65 39.18
CA TRP A 504 -10.42 -9.28 39.21
C TRP A 504 -11.37 -8.66 40.25
N GLU A 505 -10.86 -8.11 41.36
CA GLU A 505 -11.65 -7.49 42.43
C GLU A 505 -12.24 -6.13 42.02
N HIS A 506 -11.71 -5.49 40.96
CA HIS A 506 -12.17 -4.18 40.49
C HIS A 506 -13.35 -4.23 39.53
N ARG A 507 -13.92 -5.40 39.30
CA ARG A 507 -15.12 -5.53 38.45
C ARG A 507 -16.36 -4.88 39.07
N PRO A 508 -17.33 -4.40 38.25
CA PRO A 508 -17.36 -4.47 36.78
C PRO A 508 -16.54 -3.36 36.13
N PHE A 509 -15.83 -3.71 35.02
CA PHE A 509 -15.11 -2.75 34.19
C PHE A 509 -16.08 -2.05 33.24
N ALA A 510 -15.90 -0.72 33.04
CA ALA A 510 -16.75 0.07 32.16
C ALA A 510 -16.41 -0.15 30.66
N ASP A 511 -15.16 -0.38 30.37
CA ASP A 511 -14.63 -0.62 29.00
C ASP A 511 -13.28 -1.37 29.07
N ALA A 512 -12.74 -1.72 27.92
CA ALA A 512 -11.44 -2.39 27.79
C ALA A 512 -10.29 -1.57 28.40
N THR A 513 -10.39 -0.23 28.34
CA THR A 513 -9.39 0.67 28.91
C THR A 513 -9.40 0.61 30.43
N ALA A 514 -10.58 0.53 31.04
CA ALA A 514 -10.72 0.36 32.49
C ALA A 514 -10.14 -0.98 32.96
N LEU A 515 -10.35 -2.06 32.19
CA LEU A 515 -9.75 -3.36 32.47
C LEU A 515 -8.21 -3.30 32.41
N ARG A 516 -7.66 -2.71 31.35
CA ARG A 516 -6.20 -2.55 31.20
C ARG A 516 -5.59 -1.76 32.34
N ARG A 517 -6.20 -0.62 32.68
CA ARG A 517 -5.75 0.20 33.82
C ARG A 517 -5.79 -0.55 35.14
N ALA A 518 -6.74 -1.42 35.37
CA ALA A 518 -6.79 -2.21 36.59
C ALA A 518 -5.55 -3.11 36.74
N PHE A 519 -5.04 -3.68 35.66
CA PHE A 519 -3.78 -4.45 35.69
C PHE A 519 -2.57 -3.55 36.00
N GLU A 520 -2.47 -2.39 35.34
CA GLU A 520 -1.40 -1.42 35.56
C GLU A 520 -1.42 -0.87 36.99
N ASP A 521 -2.59 -0.45 37.48
CA ASP A 521 -2.77 0.13 38.81
C ASP A 521 -2.37 -0.85 39.93
N GLU A 522 -2.65 -2.15 39.77
CA GLU A 522 -2.23 -3.18 40.73
C GLU A 522 -0.71 -3.33 40.79
N VAL A 523 -0.03 -3.28 39.65
CA VAL A 523 1.43 -3.34 39.60
C VAL A 523 2.06 -2.09 40.23
N LEU A 524 1.48 -0.90 39.96
CA LEU A 524 1.97 0.36 40.52
C LEU A 524 1.72 0.48 42.03
N ALA A 525 0.60 -0.07 42.55
CA ALA A 525 0.23 -0.03 43.95
C ALA A 525 0.93 -1.10 44.79
N ALA A 526 1.59 -2.09 44.16
CA ALA A 526 2.24 -3.19 44.87
C ALA A 526 3.45 -2.73 45.70
N SER A 527 3.80 -3.53 46.70
CA SER A 527 5.00 -3.29 47.52
C SER A 527 6.27 -3.37 46.68
N THR A 528 7.35 -2.72 47.13
CA THR A 528 8.65 -2.76 46.44
C THR A 528 9.14 -4.19 46.25
N GLU A 529 8.91 -5.05 47.25
CA GLU A 529 9.31 -6.45 47.23
C GLU A 529 8.54 -7.24 46.15
N GLU A 530 7.22 -6.99 46.02
CA GLU A 530 6.40 -7.61 44.99
C GLU A 530 6.78 -7.12 43.58
N GLN A 531 7.04 -5.81 43.41
CA GLN A 531 7.51 -5.24 42.16
C GLN A 531 8.88 -5.83 41.74
N GLU A 532 9.83 -5.94 42.67
CA GLU A 532 11.12 -6.56 42.40
C GLU A 532 10.99 -8.05 42.06
N ALA A 533 10.11 -8.79 42.74
CA ALA A 533 9.85 -10.19 42.42
C ALA A 533 9.23 -10.36 41.03
N LEU A 534 8.34 -9.44 40.63
CA LEU A 534 7.75 -9.41 39.29
C LEU A 534 8.81 -9.10 38.24
N ILE A 535 9.67 -8.09 38.44
CA ILE A 535 10.78 -7.78 37.52
C ILE A 535 11.72 -8.98 37.40
N ALA A 536 12.07 -9.63 38.52
CA ALA A 536 12.98 -10.78 38.55
C ALA A 536 12.45 -12.02 37.80
N SER A 537 11.13 -12.11 37.58
CA SER A 537 10.51 -13.22 36.85
C SER A 537 10.57 -13.11 35.33
N TYR A 538 10.94 -11.93 34.82
CA TYR A 538 11.03 -11.71 33.37
C TYR A 538 12.32 -12.27 32.78
N THR A 539 12.21 -12.72 31.55
CA THR A 539 13.37 -13.24 30.80
C THR A 539 14.29 -12.11 30.36
N ASP A 540 15.58 -12.28 30.58
CA ASP A 540 16.62 -11.35 30.17
C ASP A 540 16.72 -11.25 28.64
N ILE A 541 16.98 -10.06 28.10
CA ILE A 541 17.04 -9.84 26.64
C ILE A 541 18.11 -10.72 25.96
N ALA A 542 19.24 -10.99 26.62
CA ALA A 542 20.28 -11.85 26.07
C ALA A 542 19.84 -13.33 26.00
N ALA A 543 18.99 -13.78 26.92
CA ALA A 543 18.36 -15.09 26.90
C ALA A 543 17.27 -15.17 25.81
N LEU A 544 16.46 -14.11 25.65
CA LEU A 544 15.44 -14.04 24.60
C LEU A 544 16.03 -14.15 23.19
N VAL A 545 17.14 -13.47 22.93
CA VAL A 545 17.83 -13.54 21.62
C VAL A 545 18.39 -14.93 21.34
N LYS A 546 18.70 -15.72 22.37
CA LYS A 546 19.13 -17.12 22.27
C LYS A 546 17.94 -18.12 22.16
N GLY A 547 16.70 -17.64 22.24
CA GLY A 547 15.51 -18.48 22.24
C GLY A 547 15.24 -19.21 23.56
N GLU A 548 15.82 -18.73 24.67
CA GLU A 548 15.72 -19.32 26.01
C GLU A 548 14.50 -18.79 26.81
N GLY A 549 13.66 -17.93 26.21
CA GLY A 549 12.44 -17.40 26.79
C GLY A 549 11.31 -18.43 26.84
N ASP A 550 10.18 -18.04 27.46
CA ASP A 550 8.95 -18.81 27.33
C ASP A 550 8.41 -18.77 25.88
N GLU A 551 7.45 -19.63 25.55
CA GLU A 551 6.90 -19.76 24.20
C GLU A 551 6.39 -18.41 23.65
N ARG A 552 5.82 -17.57 24.51
CA ARG A 552 5.25 -16.28 24.14
C ARG A 552 6.33 -15.21 23.94
N ALA A 553 7.28 -15.13 24.87
CA ALA A 553 8.40 -14.21 24.78
C ALA A 553 9.28 -14.51 23.55
N ASN A 554 9.49 -15.79 23.22
CA ASN A 554 10.21 -16.20 22.02
C ASN A 554 9.41 -15.87 20.74
N ALA A 555 8.07 -16.01 20.75
CA ALA A 555 7.22 -15.64 19.62
C ALA A 555 7.25 -14.12 19.38
N ASP A 556 7.20 -13.31 20.45
CA ASP A 556 7.31 -11.84 20.38
C ASP A 556 8.65 -11.43 19.77
N THR A 557 9.74 -12.07 20.19
CA THR A 557 11.10 -11.83 19.70
C THR A 557 11.26 -12.22 18.22
N ALA A 558 10.72 -13.37 17.80
CA ALA A 558 10.78 -13.86 16.43
C ALA A 558 9.99 -12.97 15.46
N ALA A 559 8.83 -12.44 15.88
CA ALA A 559 8.00 -11.55 15.09
C ALA A 559 8.70 -10.24 14.72
N LEU A 560 9.72 -9.84 15.46
CA LEU A 560 10.50 -8.61 15.28
C LEU A 560 11.79 -8.79 14.47
N GLY A 561 12.05 -9.99 13.96
CA GLY A 561 13.25 -10.27 13.17
C GLY A 561 14.56 -10.26 13.99
N LEU A 562 14.46 -10.43 15.31
CA LEU A 562 15.60 -10.45 16.23
C LEU A 562 16.30 -11.83 16.29
N GLY A 563 15.79 -12.83 15.54
CA GLY A 563 16.38 -14.17 15.46
C GLY A 563 17.68 -14.28 14.64
N ASP A 564 18.09 -13.22 13.95
CA ASP A 564 19.23 -13.23 13.02
C ASP A 564 20.47 -12.49 13.59
N PHE A 565 20.66 -12.45 14.90
CA PHE A 565 21.87 -11.91 15.51
C PHE A 565 23.08 -12.76 15.18
N ASP A 566 24.20 -12.13 14.83
CA ASP A 566 25.46 -12.83 14.69
C ASP A 566 26.10 -13.14 16.07
N GLU A 567 27.12 -14.02 16.08
CA GLU A 567 27.79 -14.42 17.33
C GLU A 567 28.43 -13.25 18.08
N ALA A 568 28.89 -12.21 17.38
CA ALA A 568 29.51 -11.04 17.99
C ALA A 568 28.45 -10.14 18.65
N GLU A 569 27.31 -9.95 18.00
CA GLU A 569 26.15 -9.21 18.53
C GLU A 569 25.59 -9.90 19.80
N ILE A 570 25.45 -11.25 19.75
CA ILE A 570 25.00 -12.05 20.90
C ILE A 570 26.00 -11.94 22.07
N ALA A 571 27.31 -11.96 21.78
CA ALA A 571 28.33 -11.82 22.80
C ALA A 571 28.31 -10.43 23.43
N GLU A 572 28.15 -9.37 22.64
CA GLU A 572 28.04 -7.99 23.13
C GLU A 572 26.77 -7.80 23.99
N LEU A 573 25.63 -8.32 23.55
CA LEU A 573 24.39 -8.27 24.31
C LEU A 573 24.47 -9.04 25.62
N SER A 574 25.15 -10.21 25.61
CA SER A 574 25.41 -11.00 26.82
C SER A 574 26.31 -10.24 27.79
N ALA A 575 27.36 -9.58 27.30
CA ALA A 575 28.26 -8.78 28.14
C ALA A 575 27.51 -7.58 28.78
N ALA A 576 26.64 -6.92 28.05
CA ALA A 576 25.81 -5.83 28.58
C ALA A 576 24.81 -6.34 29.63
N SER A 577 24.20 -7.50 29.42
CA SER A 577 23.29 -8.14 30.38
C SER A 577 24.01 -8.57 31.65
N ASP A 578 25.21 -9.14 31.55
CA ASP A 578 26.01 -9.52 32.70
C ASP A 578 26.42 -8.29 33.52
N ALA A 579 26.89 -7.21 32.87
CA ALA A 579 27.22 -5.95 33.52
C ALA A 579 26.01 -5.31 34.22
N TYR A 580 24.82 -5.41 33.57
CA TYR A 580 23.58 -4.94 34.15
C TYR A 580 23.16 -5.73 35.38
N ARG A 581 23.26 -7.06 35.31
CA ARG A 581 22.93 -7.97 36.40
C ARG A 581 23.87 -7.81 37.59
N GLU A 582 25.17 -7.62 37.32
CA GLU A 582 26.16 -7.33 38.36
C GLU A 582 25.83 -6.04 39.11
N LYS A 583 25.37 -5.00 38.40
CA LYS A 583 25.11 -3.69 38.98
C LYS A 583 23.75 -3.60 39.69
N PHE A 584 22.70 -4.24 39.15
CA PHE A 584 21.32 -4.03 39.58
C PHE A 584 20.66 -5.28 40.17
N ALA A 585 21.30 -6.45 40.14
CA ALA A 585 20.82 -7.74 40.64
C ALA A 585 19.46 -8.18 40.06
N ARG A 586 19.16 -7.81 38.81
CA ARG A 586 17.90 -8.13 38.11
C ARG A 586 18.15 -8.38 36.62
N PRO A 587 17.21 -9.05 35.89
CA PRO A 587 17.33 -9.23 34.44
C PRO A 587 17.23 -7.89 33.70
N LEU A 588 17.90 -7.78 32.55
CA LEU A 588 17.79 -6.65 31.65
C LEU A 588 16.57 -6.86 30.76
N ILE A 589 15.44 -6.28 31.16
CA ILE A 589 14.17 -6.34 30.44
C ILE A 589 14.13 -5.20 29.42
N VAL A 590 13.81 -5.50 28.16
CA VAL A 590 13.71 -4.50 27.09
C VAL A 590 12.46 -4.78 26.28
N ARG A 591 11.58 -3.80 26.16
CA ARG A 591 10.47 -3.84 25.20
C ARG A 591 11.02 -3.67 23.78
N VAL A 592 11.19 -4.78 23.10
CA VAL A 592 11.87 -4.86 21.79
C VAL A 592 11.06 -4.19 20.69
N THR A 593 9.74 -4.21 20.77
CA THR A 593 8.79 -3.60 19.82
C THR A 593 8.95 -2.08 19.68
N ARG A 594 9.49 -1.42 20.71
CA ARG A 594 9.76 0.02 20.75
C ARG A 594 11.00 0.42 19.93
N LEU A 595 11.85 -0.53 19.57
CA LEU A 595 13.14 -0.28 18.93
C LEU A 595 13.02 -0.42 17.41
N ALA A 596 13.65 0.50 16.66
CA ALA A 596 13.55 0.52 15.21
C ALA A 596 14.55 -0.43 14.53
N ASP A 597 15.68 -0.74 15.19
CA ASP A 597 16.75 -1.59 14.67
C ASP A 597 17.68 -2.10 15.78
N ARG A 598 18.60 -3.00 15.42
CA ARG A 598 19.57 -3.61 16.33
C ARG A 598 20.55 -2.61 16.94
N GLU A 599 20.95 -1.59 16.18
CA GLU A 599 21.86 -0.55 16.67
C GLU A 599 21.22 0.24 17.81
N GLN A 600 19.93 0.51 17.71
CA GLN A 600 19.15 1.13 18.79
C GLN A 600 19.05 0.22 20.01
N LEU A 601 18.87 -1.10 19.84
CA LEU A 601 18.88 -2.05 20.95
C LEU A 601 20.21 -2.00 21.68
N MET A 602 21.33 -2.14 20.97
CA MET A 602 22.65 -2.10 21.58
C MET A 602 22.92 -0.79 22.31
N SER A 603 22.58 0.35 21.70
CA SER A 603 22.68 1.66 22.34
C SER A 603 21.80 1.78 23.60
N ALA A 604 20.58 1.24 23.55
CA ALA A 604 19.63 1.30 24.66
C ALA A 604 20.11 0.47 25.86
N VAL A 605 20.58 -0.76 25.62
CA VAL A 605 21.06 -1.64 26.72
C VAL A 605 22.26 -1.05 27.45
N TRP A 606 23.27 -0.50 26.74
CA TRP A 606 24.42 0.12 27.36
C TRP A 606 24.07 1.39 28.14
N LYS A 607 23.15 2.22 27.65
CA LYS A 607 22.61 3.39 28.40
C LYS A 607 21.92 2.98 29.70
N ARG A 608 21.29 1.82 29.74
CA ARG A 608 20.67 1.30 30.96
C ARG A 608 21.71 0.81 31.97
N VAL A 609 22.76 0.16 31.51
CA VAL A 609 23.91 -0.21 32.37
C VAL A 609 24.53 1.03 33.05
N GLU A 610 24.57 2.16 32.36
CA GLU A 610 25.09 3.43 32.90
C GLU A 610 24.12 4.14 33.87
N SER A 611 22.86 3.72 33.95
CA SER A 611 21.81 4.36 34.73
C SER A 611 22.06 4.30 36.25
N SER A 612 21.36 5.12 37.02
CA SER A 612 21.37 5.04 38.49
C SER A 612 20.36 3.99 39.01
N PRO A 613 20.61 3.32 40.15
CA PRO A 613 19.71 2.27 40.65
C PRO A 613 18.24 2.69 40.82
N ALA A 614 18.01 3.89 41.35
CA ALA A 614 16.66 4.41 41.57
C ALA A 614 15.92 4.73 40.27
N ARG A 615 16.63 5.20 39.25
CA ARG A 615 16.06 5.46 37.90
C ARG A 615 15.80 4.14 37.20
N GLU A 616 16.71 3.20 37.29
CA GLU A 616 16.62 1.92 36.62
C GLU A 616 15.49 1.03 37.19
N ALA A 617 15.24 1.07 38.49
CA ALA A 617 14.12 0.37 39.09
C ALA A 617 12.78 0.80 38.49
N ARG A 618 12.59 2.12 38.34
CA ARG A 618 11.37 2.67 37.72
C ARG A 618 11.29 2.35 36.24
N PHE A 619 12.42 2.34 35.55
CA PHE A 619 12.47 2.04 34.13
C PHE A 619 12.16 0.56 33.87
N ALA A 620 12.73 -0.35 34.65
CA ALA A 620 12.46 -1.78 34.53
C ALA A 620 10.98 -2.11 34.82
N LEU A 621 10.38 -1.46 35.82
CA LEU A 621 8.94 -1.61 36.09
C LEU A 621 8.09 -1.08 34.95
N GLY A 622 8.47 0.06 34.35
CA GLY A 622 7.81 0.60 33.16
C GLY A 622 7.88 -0.34 31.97
N GLU A 623 9.02 -0.98 31.71
CA GLU A 623 9.14 -2.00 30.64
C GLU A 623 8.21 -3.20 30.88
N VAL A 624 8.06 -3.66 32.14
CA VAL A 624 7.13 -4.74 32.51
C VAL A 624 5.68 -4.36 32.21
N ILE A 625 5.27 -3.14 32.59
CA ILE A 625 3.91 -2.61 32.33
C ILE A 625 3.68 -2.48 30.82
N ASP A 626 4.63 -1.88 30.10
CA ASP A 626 4.53 -1.69 28.65
C ASP A 626 4.43 -3.04 27.90
N ILE A 627 5.16 -4.08 28.35
CA ILE A 627 5.07 -5.43 27.77
C ILE A 627 3.69 -6.06 28.08
N ALA A 628 3.18 -5.88 29.30
CA ALA A 628 1.86 -6.40 29.67
C ALA A 628 0.74 -5.72 28.87
N ASP A 629 0.83 -4.41 28.66
CA ASP A 629 -0.10 -3.64 27.82
C ASP A 629 -0.10 -4.13 26.37
N GLU A 630 1.08 -4.38 25.83
CA GLU A 630 1.23 -4.93 24.48
C GLU A 630 0.63 -6.34 24.36
N ARG A 631 0.86 -7.19 25.36
CA ARG A 631 0.26 -8.53 25.42
C ARG A 631 -1.27 -8.47 25.57
N PHE A 632 -1.81 -7.49 26.30
CA PHE A 632 -3.24 -7.23 26.35
C PHE A 632 -3.79 -6.84 24.97
N ASP A 633 -3.14 -5.90 24.29
CA ASP A 633 -3.54 -5.49 22.94
C ASP A 633 -3.47 -6.66 21.95
N MET A 634 -2.50 -7.58 22.11
CA MET A 634 -2.42 -8.81 21.32
C MET A 634 -3.58 -9.77 21.64
N LEU A 635 -3.96 -9.95 22.90
CA LEU A 635 -5.12 -10.76 23.29
C LEU A 635 -6.41 -10.24 22.65
N VAL A 636 -6.65 -8.93 22.75
CA VAL A 636 -7.79 -8.25 22.10
C VAL A 636 -7.71 -8.39 20.58
N ALA A 637 -6.51 -8.29 20.02
CA ALA A 637 -6.28 -8.45 18.61
C ALA A 637 -6.57 -9.86 18.11
N ASP A 638 -6.17 -10.87 18.85
CA ASP A 638 -6.40 -12.28 18.51
C ASP A 638 -7.89 -12.64 18.64
N ALA A 639 -8.58 -12.05 19.61
CA ALA A 639 -10.03 -12.16 19.73
C ALA A 639 -10.79 -11.41 18.62
N ASN A 640 -10.17 -10.41 17.97
CA ASN A 640 -10.77 -9.60 16.90
C ASN A 640 -9.89 -9.56 15.62
N PRO A 641 -9.62 -10.67 14.96
CA PRO A 641 -8.65 -10.74 13.86
C PRO A 641 -8.98 -9.80 12.69
N ILE A 642 -10.25 -9.44 12.52
CA ILE A 642 -10.72 -8.60 11.42
C ILE A 642 -10.49 -7.10 11.69
N ARG A 643 -10.57 -6.66 12.97
CA ARG A 643 -10.37 -5.25 13.34
C ARG A 643 -8.91 -4.82 13.33
N THR A 644 -8.00 -5.75 13.45
CA THR A 644 -6.60 -5.47 13.83
C THR A 644 -5.58 -5.54 12.70
N ALA A 645 -5.95 -6.02 11.51
CA ALA A 645 -5.00 -6.14 10.39
C ALA A 645 -4.32 -4.82 10.01
N TRP A 646 -5.02 -3.69 10.16
CA TRP A 646 -4.44 -2.34 9.94
C TRP A 646 -4.09 -1.62 11.25
N GLY A 647 -4.89 -1.84 12.33
CA GLY A 647 -4.65 -1.25 13.65
C GLY A 647 -3.27 -1.61 14.20
N ARG A 648 -2.88 -2.89 14.15
CA ARG A 648 -1.54 -3.34 14.60
C ARG A 648 -0.36 -2.60 13.94
N LYS A 649 -0.54 -2.01 12.74
CA LYS A 649 0.49 -1.22 12.07
C LYS A 649 0.57 0.22 12.53
N PHE A 650 -0.48 0.73 13.19
CA PHE A 650 -0.55 2.10 13.69
C PHE A 650 -0.44 2.20 15.21
N ASP A 651 -0.94 1.19 15.98
CA ASP A 651 -0.88 1.20 17.45
C ASP A 651 0.54 1.03 18.01
N GLN A 652 1.51 0.70 17.17
CA GLN A 652 2.94 0.69 17.51
C GLN A 652 3.59 2.08 17.49
N VAL A 653 2.80 3.16 17.56
CA VAL A 653 3.26 4.52 17.21
C VAL A 653 3.16 5.53 18.34
N ASP A 654 2.73 5.17 19.54
CA ASP A 654 2.75 6.08 20.71
C ASP A 654 4.06 6.03 21.50
#